data_21f1cc9ffc7ff9b1df56503d3ebcbff9
#
_entry.id   21f1cc9ffc7ff9b1df56503d3ebcbff9
#
_cell.length_a   1.000
_cell.length_b   1.000
_cell.length_c   1.000
_cell.angle_alpha   90.00
_cell.angle_beta   90.00
_cell.angle_gamma   90.00
#
_symmetry.space_group_name_H-M   'P 1'
#
loop_
_entity.id
_entity.type
_entity.pdbx_description
1 polymer ?
#
loop_
_entity_poly.entity_id
_entity_poly.type
_entity_poly.pdbx_seq_one_letter_code
_entity_poly.pdbx_strand_id
1 'polypeptide(L)'
;MASQLELANAIRALSMDAVQKANSGHPGAPMGMADIAEVLWNKHLKFNPSNANWSDRDRFVLSNGHGSMLIYSLLHLTGFDLSIDELKNFRQLHSKTPGHPEYGYAEGVETTTGPLGQGIANAVGMAIAERTLAATFNKPGHSIVDHFTYVFMGDGCLMEGLSHESCAMAGTLGLGKLIAFWDDNDISIDGHIGDWMEKGVPGRFKSYNWHVITDVDGHDPEAINAAIVEAKAMNDRPTLICTRTVIGFGSPNLAGSHDCHGAPLGDDEIAKTREQLGWSFAPFEIPQEIYDGWDHHEEGAECEDNWNERFTAYNASYPNEAAEFKRRMSGKLPDNFAKKMDEYILKTQQDMPYIASRKASQNAIEAMGPIVPELFGGSADLTGSNLTNWSGSVVVNANNADGNYISWGVREFGMAAMMNGMVLHGGLKVYGATFLMFMEYMRNALRMSAMMKIGTIFVYSHDSIGLGEDGPTHQAVEQIATMRVIPNFQTWRACDAIESAVSWKVAMQRSDAPTALIFSRQNLTPMERSNEQILDIEKGGYVLKDCGGSPDIILIASGSEVSLAVDSAKEMTDKKIRVVSMPSTNAFDEQEQDYKDSVLIPGIKRVAIEAGVAESWYKYVGIDGGIVAMSSYGESAPAGELFKHFGFTVENVVDTINKVLD
;
A
#
# COMPACT_ATOMS: atom_id res chain seq x y z
N MET A 1 9.96 36.29 21.61
CA MET A 1 9.67 34.89 21.17
C MET A 1 8.20 34.65 21.38
N ALA A 2 7.53 34.12 20.39
CA ALA A 2 6.13 33.72 20.48
C ALA A 2 5.92 32.67 21.59
N SER A 3 4.78 32.68 22.25
CA SER A 3 4.40 31.66 23.22
C SER A 3 3.91 30.39 22.49
N GLN A 4 3.93 29.26 23.17
CA GLN A 4 3.39 27.99 22.63
C GLN A 4 1.94 28.12 22.17
N LEU A 5 1.12 28.86 22.92
CA LEU A 5 -0.26 29.17 22.56
C LEU A 5 -0.37 29.93 21.23
N GLU A 6 0.47 30.93 21.02
CA GLU A 6 0.50 31.71 19.78
C GLU A 6 0.96 30.83 18.59
N LEU A 7 1.95 29.96 18.81
CA LEU A 7 2.38 29.01 17.81
C LEU A 7 1.26 28.02 17.42
N ALA A 8 0.55 27.45 18.40
CA ALA A 8 -0.62 26.60 18.14
C ALA A 8 -1.76 27.36 17.45
N ASN A 9 -1.97 28.64 17.81
CA ASN A 9 -2.98 29.48 17.19
C ASN A 9 -2.69 29.80 15.72
N ALA A 10 -1.43 29.78 15.29
CA ALA A 10 -1.10 29.87 13.86
C ALA A 10 -1.66 28.68 13.06
N ILE A 11 -1.57 27.45 13.60
CA ILE A 11 -2.18 26.26 12.99
C ILE A 11 -3.69 26.44 12.90
N ARG A 12 -4.35 26.90 13.98
CA ARG A 12 -5.79 27.14 14.02
C ARG A 12 -6.21 28.18 12.97
N ALA A 13 -5.48 29.30 12.91
CA ALA A 13 -5.75 30.37 11.95
C ALA A 13 -5.63 29.89 10.50
N LEU A 14 -4.51 29.26 10.14
CA LEU A 14 -4.31 28.74 8.79
C LEU A 14 -5.36 27.70 8.40
N SER A 15 -5.75 26.84 9.35
CA SER A 15 -6.73 25.79 9.10
C SER A 15 -8.13 26.34 8.84
N MET A 16 -8.63 27.27 9.69
CA MET A 16 -9.94 27.87 9.47
C MET A 16 -9.95 28.76 8.20
N ASP A 17 -8.88 29.48 7.91
CA ASP A 17 -8.79 30.36 6.75
C ASP A 17 -8.80 29.57 5.43
N ALA A 18 -8.01 28.49 5.36
CA ALA A 18 -7.94 27.65 4.17
C ALA A 18 -9.27 26.94 3.88
N VAL A 19 -9.90 26.37 4.93
CA VAL A 19 -11.20 25.70 4.81
C VAL A 19 -12.27 26.71 4.41
N GLN A 20 -12.29 27.91 5.00
CA GLN A 20 -13.25 28.95 4.66
C GLN A 20 -13.07 29.43 3.21
N LYS A 21 -11.82 29.68 2.79
CA LYS A 21 -11.53 30.12 1.42
C LYS A 21 -11.93 29.07 0.38
N ALA A 22 -11.67 27.80 0.66
CA ALA A 22 -12.05 26.69 -0.20
C ALA A 22 -13.59 26.41 -0.16
N ASN A 23 -14.29 26.97 0.81
CA ASN A 23 -15.68 26.65 1.15
C ASN A 23 -15.92 25.15 1.27
N SER A 24 -14.93 24.41 1.72
CA SER A 24 -14.91 22.95 1.84
C SER A 24 -13.73 22.50 2.70
N GLY A 25 -13.95 21.57 3.62
CA GLY A 25 -12.91 20.98 4.44
C GLY A 25 -13.33 20.72 5.88
N HIS A 26 -12.37 20.37 6.71
CA HIS A 26 -12.60 19.91 8.08
C HIS A 26 -11.73 20.75 9.04
N PRO A 27 -12.21 21.86 9.59
CA PRO A 27 -11.40 22.72 10.45
C PRO A 27 -11.33 22.21 11.89
N GLY A 28 -12.31 21.43 12.33
CA GLY A 28 -12.49 21.10 13.74
C GLY A 28 -11.34 20.31 14.36
N ALA A 29 -10.91 19.23 13.73
CA ALA A 29 -9.80 18.40 14.22
C ALA A 29 -8.45 19.16 14.21
N PRO A 30 -8.06 19.88 13.14
CA PRO A 30 -6.87 20.73 13.17
C PRO A 30 -6.85 21.75 14.30
N MET A 31 -7.99 22.39 14.59
CA MET A 31 -8.10 23.37 15.67
C MET A 31 -7.99 22.71 17.05
N GLY A 32 -8.57 21.53 17.22
CA GLY A 32 -8.54 20.77 18.48
C GLY A 32 -7.14 20.20 18.79
N MET A 33 -6.43 19.72 17.78
CA MET A 33 -5.14 19.05 17.94
C MET A 33 -3.94 19.99 17.83
N ALA A 34 -4.13 21.29 17.67
CA ALA A 34 -3.05 22.25 17.43
C ALA A 34 -1.99 22.29 18.54
N ASP A 35 -2.38 22.19 19.81
CA ASP A 35 -1.43 22.20 20.94
C ASP A 35 -0.60 20.92 20.99
N ILE A 36 -1.23 19.77 20.71
CA ILE A 36 -0.54 18.47 20.63
C ILE A 36 0.50 18.49 19.50
N ALA A 37 0.10 19.04 18.35
CA ALA A 37 0.97 19.14 17.18
C ALA A 37 2.15 20.11 17.43
N GLU A 38 1.90 21.26 18.11
CA GLU A 38 2.94 22.20 18.49
C GLU A 38 4.00 21.53 19.35
N VAL A 39 3.60 20.87 20.44
CA VAL A 39 4.55 20.21 21.34
C VAL A 39 5.31 19.09 20.65
N LEU A 40 4.64 18.27 19.82
CA LEU A 40 5.30 17.19 19.12
C LEU A 40 6.33 17.69 18.12
N TRP A 41 5.94 18.62 17.24
CA TRP A 41 6.78 19.06 16.13
C TRP A 41 7.93 19.98 16.58
N ASN A 42 7.70 20.85 17.55
CA ASN A 42 8.70 21.78 18.03
C ASN A 42 9.69 21.19 19.05
N LYS A 43 9.32 20.07 19.75
CA LYS A 43 10.18 19.59 20.84
C LYS A 43 10.65 18.14 20.68
N HIS A 44 9.98 17.34 19.87
CA HIS A 44 10.19 15.88 19.90
C HIS A 44 10.44 15.24 18.54
N LEU A 45 9.83 15.75 17.48
CA LEU A 45 9.91 15.18 16.14
C LEU A 45 11.26 15.49 15.49
N LYS A 46 11.98 14.46 15.07
CA LYS A 46 13.28 14.57 14.41
C LYS A 46 13.08 14.60 12.89
N PHE A 47 13.30 15.74 12.26
CA PHE A 47 13.16 15.92 10.82
C PHE A 47 14.09 17.04 10.30
N ASN A 48 14.27 17.12 8.98
CA ASN A 48 14.93 18.23 8.32
C ASN A 48 14.04 18.75 7.18
N PRO A 49 13.48 19.97 7.27
CA PRO A 49 12.61 20.49 6.22
C PRO A 49 13.33 20.68 4.88
N SER A 50 14.67 20.84 4.89
CA SER A 50 15.48 20.92 3.67
C SER A 50 15.77 19.56 3.03
N ASN A 51 15.51 18.45 3.74
CA ASN A 51 15.66 17.07 3.24
C ASN A 51 14.55 16.16 3.78
N ALA A 52 13.37 16.27 3.21
CA ALA A 52 12.20 15.49 3.56
C ALA A 52 12.40 13.95 3.38
N ASN A 53 13.46 13.53 2.68
CA ASN A 53 13.78 12.13 2.41
C ASN A 53 14.94 11.59 3.26
N TRP A 54 15.40 12.33 4.27
CA TRP A 54 16.43 11.84 5.19
C TRP A 54 16.04 10.49 5.81
N SER A 55 16.94 9.51 5.70
CA SER A 55 16.62 8.11 6.02
C SER A 55 16.24 7.87 7.48
N ASP A 56 16.88 8.58 8.43
CA ASP A 56 16.66 8.41 9.87
C ASP A 56 15.77 9.52 10.49
N ARG A 57 14.98 10.23 9.66
CA ARG A 57 13.94 11.13 10.19
C ARG A 57 12.85 10.34 10.89
N ASP A 58 12.22 10.92 11.89
CA ASP A 58 10.96 10.39 12.43
C ASP A 58 9.86 10.43 11.35
N ARG A 59 8.88 9.54 11.45
CA ARG A 59 7.73 9.48 10.56
C ARG A 59 6.51 10.04 11.27
N PHE A 60 5.83 10.99 10.63
CA PHE A 60 4.56 11.51 11.13
C PHE A 60 3.42 11.12 10.20
N VAL A 61 2.38 10.48 10.76
CA VAL A 61 1.20 10.03 10.02
C VAL A 61 -0.06 10.66 10.61
N LEU A 62 -0.79 11.40 9.79
CA LEU A 62 -2.13 11.90 10.14
C LEU A 62 -3.17 10.88 9.67
N SER A 63 -3.57 9.94 10.53
CA SER A 63 -4.53 8.87 10.19
C SER A 63 -5.96 9.40 10.05
N ASN A 64 -6.33 10.43 10.79
CA ASN A 64 -7.56 11.21 10.58
C ASN A 64 -7.34 12.27 9.47
N GLY A 65 -7.05 11.76 8.25
CA GLY A 65 -6.61 12.57 7.11
C GLY A 65 -7.60 13.63 6.64
N HIS A 66 -8.86 13.60 7.07
CA HIS A 66 -9.81 14.69 6.83
C HIS A 66 -9.34 16.01 7.49
N GLY A 67 -8.61 15.94 8.61
CA GLY A 67 -7.96 17.10 9.24
C GLY A 67 -6.69 17.56 8.52
N SER A 68 -6.63 17.45 7.19
CA SER A 68 -5.42 17.66 6.37
C SER A 68 -4.75 19.02 6.56
N MET A 69 -5.50 20.07 6.88
CA MET A 69 -4.91 21.39 7.14
C MET A 69 -3.98 21.40 8.35
N LEU A 70 -4.10 20.45 9.28
CA LEU A 70 -3.13 20.30 10.36
C LEU A 70 -1.73 20.04 9.81
N ILE A 71 -1.56 18.99 9.01
CA ILE A 71 -0.24 18.65 8.46
C ILE A 71 0.25 19.71 7.47
N TYR A 72 -0.63 20.30 6.64
CA TYR A 72 -0.21 21.34 5.71
C TYR A 72 0.25 22.61 6.43
N SER A 73 -0.42 23.01 7.50
CA SER A 73 0.00 24.13 8.33
C SER A 73 1.36 23.86 8.99
N LEU A 74 1.58 22.65 9.50
CA LEU A 74 2.85 22.23 10.09
C LEU A 74 3.98 22.25 9.07
N LEU A 75 3.79 21.66 7.89
CA LEU A 75 4.81 21.64 6.84
C LEU A 75 5.18 23.07 6.39
N HIS A 76 4.17 23.94 6.23
CA HIS A 76 4.41 25.35 5.88
C HIS A 76 5.20 26.09 6.96
N LEU A 77 4.76 25.99 8.20
CA LEU A 77 5.34 26.73 9.32
C LEU A 77 6.76 26.28 9.65
N THR A 78 7.04 24.98 9.58
CA THR A 78 8.36 24.41 9.92
C THR A 78 9.41 24.52 8.81
N GLY A 79 9.04 25.05 7.63
CA GLY A 79 9.99 25.40 6.57
C GLY A 79 10.12 24.39 5.43
N PHE A 80 9.22 23.39 5.30
CA PHE A 80 9.17 22.57 4.10
C PHE A 80 8.77 23.41 2.86
N ASP A 81 9.08 22.91 1.65
CA ASP A 81 8.70 23.56 0.39
C ASP A 81 7.17 23.52 0.15
N LEU A 82 6.45 24.19 1.03
CA LEU A 82 5.01 24.38 0.95
C LEU A 82 4.65 25.83 1.25
N SER A 83 4.47 26.65 0.20
CA SER A 83 4.25 28.10 0.35
C SER A 83 2.86 28.43 0.91
N ILE A 84 2.70 29.65 1.44
CA ILE A 84 1.39 30.17 1.88
C ILE A 84 0.37 30.22 0.74
N ASP A 85 0.83 30.39 -0.50
CA ASP A 85 -0.06 30.39 -1.67
C ASP A 85 -0.61 28.98 -1.98
N GLU A 86 0.14 27.91 -1.68
CA GLU A 86 -0.37 26.55 -1.73
C GLU A 86 -1.46 26.30 -0.66
N LEU A 87 -1.31 26.85 0.54
CA LEU A 87 -2.36 26.81 1.56
C LEU A 87 -3.61 27.60 1.14
N LYS A 88 -3.42 28.76 0.51
CA LYS A 88 -4.54 29.52 -0.09
C LYS A 88 -5.24 28.78 -1.22
N ASN A 89 -4.55 27.83 -1.87
CA ASN A 89 -5.08 26.97 -2.93
C ASN A 89 -5.53 25.60 -2.41
N PHE A 90 -5.81 25.47 -1.13
CA PHE A 90 -6.33 24.24 -0.52
C PHE A 90 -7.54 23.72 -1.30
N ARG A 91 -7.51 22.41 -1.63
CA ARG A 91 -8.56 21.71 -2.42
C ARG A 91 -8.77 22.26 -3.85
N GLN A 92 -7.82 23.00 -4.40
CA GLN A 92 -7.90 23.46 -5.79
C GLN A 92 -7.17 22.48 -6.73
N LEU A 93 -7.56 22.48 -8.00
CA LEU A 93 -6.95 21.61 -9.00
C LEU A 93 -5.43 21.88 -9.11
N HIS A 94 -4.63 20.84 -9.07
CA HIS A 94 -3.17 20.85 -9.15
C HIS A 94 -2.44 21.52 -7.97
N SER A 95 -3.11 21.86 -6.86
CA SER A 95 -2.43 22.35 -5.67
C SER A 95 -1.64 21.25 -4.95
N LYS A 96 -0.58 21.62 -4.21
CA LYS A 96 0.15 20.70 -3.32
C LYS A 96 -0.65 20.34 -2.06
N THR A 97 -1.84 20.92 -1.87
CA THR A 97 -2.70 20.73 -0.69
C THR A 97 -4.06 20.14 -1.05
N PRO A 98 -4.13 18.87 -1.52
CA PRO A 98 -5.40 18.20 -1.79
C PRO A 98 -6.24 18.04 -0.53
N GLY A 99 -7.51 17.69 -0.69
CA GLY A 99 -8.48 17.62 0.42
C GLY A 99 -8.14 16.68 1.56
N HIS A 100 -7.35 15.66 1.30
CA HIS A 100 -6.73 14.74 2.25
C HIS A 100 -5.25 14.63 1.91
N PRO A 101 -4.35 14.31 2.86
CA PRO A 101 -2.93 14.19 2.56
C PRO A 101 -2.67 13.11 1.51
N GLU A 102 -1.95 13.45 0.45
CA GLU A 102 -1.59 12.53 -0.62
C GLU A 102 -0.07 12.46 -0.77
N TYR A 103 0.48 11.25 -0.71
CA TYR A 103 1.90 10.98 -0.89
C TYR A 103 2.38 11.46 -2.27
N GLY A 104 3.47 12.21 -2.28
CA GLY A 104 4.07 12.74 -3.50
C GLY A 104 3.53 14.11 -3.96
N TYR A 105 2.57 14.72 -3.24
CA TYR A 105 2.08 16.09 -3.52
C TYR A 105 2.87 17.16 -2.73
N ALA A 106 2.86 17.07 -1.41
CA ALA A 106 3.69 17.92 -0.55
C ALA A 106 4.82 17.08 0.07
N GLU A 107 6.04 17.60 0.05
CA GLU A 107 7.16 16.97 0.75
C GLU A 107 6.87 16.94 2.26
N GLY A 108 7.23 15.85 2.94
CA GLY A 108 6.93 15.62 4.34
C GLY A 108 5.60 14.87 4.60
N VAL A 109 4.77 14.65 3.57
CA VAL A 109 3.61 13.75 3.66
C VAL A 109 4.06 12.31 3.47
N GLU A 110 4.09 11.52 4.54
CA GLU A 110 4.63 10.16 4.54
C GLU A 110 3.71 9.12 3.89
N THR A 111 2.41 9.36 3.86
CA THR A 111 1.41 8.44 3.29
C THR A 111 0.14 9.17 2.90
N THR A 112 -0.60 8.60 1.94
CA THR A 112 -1.95 9.03 1.60
C THR A 112 -2.94 8.51 2.63
N THR A 113 -3.70 9.43 3.24
CA THR A 113 -4.78 9.12 4.18
C THR A 113 -6.11 9.71 3.72
N GLY A 114 -7.18 9.47 4.48
CA GLY A 114 -8.55 9.83 4.12
C GLY A 114 -9.49 8.67 4.35
N PRO A 115 -9.24 7.45 3.78
CA PRO A 115 -9.90 6.25 4.27
C PRO A 115 -9.42 5.92 5.69
N LEU A 116 -10.32 6.08 6.67
CA LEU A 116 -10.01 5.94 8.10
C LEU A 116 -9.42 4.56 8.42
N GLY A 117 -8.52 4.49 9.39
CA GLY A 117 -7.83 3.26 9.80
C GLY A 117 -6.61 2.89 8.96
N GLN A 118 -6.49 3.35 7.71
CA GLN A 118 -5.31 3.01 6.90
C GLN A 118 -4.03 3.73 7.35
N GLY A 119 -4.14 4.97 7.83
CA GLY A 119 -2.98 5.72 8.33
C GLY A 119 -2.30 5.02 9.52
N ILE A 120 -3.07 4.58 10.52
CA ILE A 120 -2.48 3.82 11.65
C ILE A 120 -1.87 2.49 11.18
N ALA A 121 -2.51 1.80 10.22
CA ALA A 121 -1.95 0.58 9.67
C ALA A 121 -0.63 0.83 8.90
N ASN A 122 -0.55 1.92 8.12
CA ASN A 122 0.71 2.33 7.49
C ASN A 122 1.78 2.66 8.54
N ALA A 123 1.43 3.38 9.61
CA ALA A 123 2.35 3.69 10.71
C ALA A 123 2.90 2.43 11.39
N VAL A 124 2.05 1.40 11.60
CA VAL A 124 2.49 0.09 12.09
C VAL A 124 3.49 -0.54 11.10
N GLY A 125 3.20 -0.47 9.80
CA GLY A 125 4.11 -0.95 8.75
C GLY A 125 5.46 -0.24 8.76
N MET A 126 5.47 1.09 8.92
CA MET A 126 6.70 1.89 9.04
C MET A 126 7.52 1.48 10.27
N ALA A 127 6.87 1.26 11.42
CA ALA A 127 7.53 0.81 12.63
C ALA A 127 8.08 -0.64 12.53
N ILE A 128 7.43 -1.53 11.76
CA ILE A 128 7.97 -2.86 11.43
C ILE A 128 9.24 -2.72 10.59
N ALA A 129 9.22 -1.85 9.57
CA ALA A 129 10.37 -1.61 8.70
C ALA A 129 11.55 -1.03 9.49
N GLU A 130 11.32 0.01 10.32
CA GLU A 130 12.33 0.57 11.20
C GLU A 130 12.99 -0.50 12.06
N ARG A 131 12.18 -1.27 12.80
CA ARG A 131 12.66 -2.33 13.71
C ARG A 131 13.49 -3.39 12.99
N THR A 132 13.07 -3.81 11.80
CA THR A 132 13.76 -4.80 10.97
C THR A 132 15.09 -4.25 10.46
N LEU A 133 15.11 -3.02 9.94
CA LEU A 133 16.32 -2.37 9.46
C LEU A 133 17.30 -2.07 10.60
N ALA A 134 16.80 -1.65 11.77
CA ALA A 134 17.62 -1.46 12.95
C ALA A 134 18.31 -2.75 13.39
N ALA A 135 17.59 -3.87 13.41
CA ALA A 135 18.16 -5.18 13.73
C ALA A 135 19.22 -5.63 12.70
N THR A 136 19.02 -5.33 11.44
CA THR A 136 19.95 -5.68 10.36
C THR A 136 21.21 -4.82 10.37
N PHE A 137 21.05 -3.50 10.46
CA PHE A 137 22.13 -2.54 10.18
C PHE A 137 22.79 -1.92 11.41
N ASN A 138 22.10 -1.80 12.54
CA ASN A 138 22.75 -1.24 13.73
C ASN A 138 23.83 -2.20 14.26
N LYS A 139 24.97 -1.63 14.61
CA LYS A 139 26.13 -2.36 15.15
C LYS A 139 26.56 -1.77 16.47
N PRO A 140 27.25 -2.49 17.34
CA PRO A 140 27.73 -1.97 18.61
C PRO A 140 28.48 -0.65 18.46
N GLY A 141 28.00 0.40 19.12
CA GLY A 141 28.54 1.76 19.02
C GLY A 141 28.11 2.56 17.78
N HIS A 142 27.30 1.98 16.90
CA HIS A 142 26.84 2.63 15.66
C HIS A 142 25.34 2.36 15.43
N SER A 143 24.50 3.28 15.87
CA SER A 143 23.06 3.27 15.62
C SER A 143 22.74 4.21 14.45
N ILE A 144 22.44 3.64 13.28
CA ILE A 144 22.14 4.39 12.04
C ILE A 144 20.66 4.34 11.65
N VAL A 145 19.88 3.49 12.30
CA VAL A 145 18.42 3.40 12.20
C VAL A 145 17.86 3.53 13.61
N ASP A 146 17.34 4.73 13.94
CA ASP A 146 16.91 5.05 15.31
C ASP A 146 15.88 6.18 15.28
N HIS A 147 14.72 5.92 14.70
CA HIS A 147 13.64 6.90 14.58
C HIS A 147 12.31 6.35 15.03
N PHE A 148 11.44 7.26 15.46
CA PHE A 148 10.08 6.96 15.88
C PHE A 148 9.10 7.08 14.72
N THR A 149 7.95 6.42 14.85
CA THR A 149 6.76 6.66 14.04
C THR A 149 5.68 7.22 14.95
N TYR A 150 5.25 8.43 14.66
CA TYR A 150 4.15 9.11 15.36
C TYR A 150 2.90 9.08 14.49
N VAL A 151 1.74 8.84 15.11
CA VAL A 151 0.47 8.82 14.39
C VAL A 151 -0.63 9.51 15.18
N PHE A 152 -1.37 10.42 14.52
CA PHE A 152 -2.56 11.04 15.06
C PHE A 152 -3.80 10.33 14.53
N MET A 153 -4.76 10.04 15.43
CA MET A 153 -6.00 9.30 15.12
C MET A 153 -7.17 9.95 15.85
N GLY A 154 -8.32 10.01 15.19
CA GLY A 154 -9.59 10.32 15.82
C GLY A 154 -10.43 9.07 16.12
N ASP A 155 -11.61 9.26 16.71
CA ASP A 155 -12.56 8.21 17.06
C ASP A 155 -12.93 7.31 15.87
N GLY A 156 -13.18 7.90 14.70
CA GLY A 156 -13.50 7.17 13.49
C GLY A 156 -12.39 6.22 13.04
N CYS A 157 -11.12 6.58 13.22
CA CYS A 157 -10.00 5.68 12.94
C CYS A 157 -10.06 4.44 13.83
N LEU A 158 -10.48 4.59 15.09
CA LEU A 158 -10.52 3.52 16.08
C LEU A 158 -11.77 2.63 15.96
N MET A 159 -12.79 3.08 15.24
CA MET A 159 -14.00 2.29 14.91
C MET A 159 -13.72 1.31 13.77
N GLU A 160 -12.80 1.62 12.85
CA GLU A 160 -12.48 0.77 11.72
C GLU A 160 -11.92 -0.59 12.15
N GLY A 161 -12.41 -1.69 11.56
CA GLY A 161 -11.93 -3.04 11.81
C GLY A 161 -10.43 -3.20 11.55
N LEU A 162 -9.91 -2.50 10.53
CA LEU A 162 -8.50 -2.44 10.17
C LEU A 162 -7.60 -1.97 11.33
N SER A 163 -8.06 -1.02 12.13
CA SER A 163 -7.31 -0.55 13.32
C SER A 163 -7.15 -1.63 14.37
N HIS A 164 -8.17 -2.48 14.57
CA HIS A 164 -8.08 -3.64 15.46
C HIS A 164 -7.04 -4.64 14.99
N GLU A 165 -7.01 -4.95 13.68
CA GLU A 165 -6.04 -5.86 13.08
C GLU A 165 -4.61 -5.36 13.25
N SER A 166 -4.37 -4.09 12.89
CA SER A 166 -3.05 -3.47 12.89
C SER A 166 -2.51 -3.21 14.29
N CYS A 167 -3.34 -2.64 15.19
CA CYS A 167 -2.91 -2.34 16.56
C CYS A 167 -2.66 -3.61 17.38
N ALA A 168 -3.47 -4.67 17.18
CA ALA A 168 -3.20 -5.96 17.79
C ALA A 168 -1.84 -6.54 17.34
N MET A 169 -1.52 -6.40 16.04
CA MET A 169 -0.23 -6.86 15.50
C MET A 169 0.94 -6.04 16.04
N ALA A 170 0.78 -4.71 16.15
CA ALA A 170 1.81 -3.83 16.70
C ALA A 170 2.19 -4.21 18.15
N GLY A 171 1.21 -4.49 19.00
CA GLY A 171 1.46 -4.94 20.36
C GLY A 171 2.04 -6.35 20.42
N THR A 172 1.61 -7.26 19.54
CA THR A 172 2.18 -8.61 19.41
C THR A 172 3.66 -8.58 19.03
N LEU A 173 4.05 -7.67 18.13
CA LEU A 173 5.44 -7.49 17.69
C LEU A 173 6.29 -6.67 18.67
N GLY A 174 5.69 -5.97 19.64
CA GLY A 174 6.42 -5.13 20.58
C GLY A 174 7.09 -3.91 19.91
N LEU A 175 6.34 -3.14 19.11
CA LEU A 175 6.88 -2.01 18.34
C LEU A 175 7.09 -0.78 19.22
N GLY A 176 8.15 -0.74 20.03
CA GLY A 176 8.39 0.30 21.04
C GLY A 176 8.61 1.70 20.50
N LYS A 177 8.90 1.86 19.20
CA LYS A 177 9.06 3.18 18.56
C LYS A 177 7.81 3.68 17.83
N LEU A 178 6.66 3.01 18.02
CA LEU A 178 5.37 3.48 17.55
C LEU A 178 4.64 4.21 18.67
N ILE A 179 4.37 5.51 18.48
CA ILE A 179 3.64 6.36 19.43
C ILE A 179 2.40 6.91 18.74
N ALA A 180 1.23 6.54 19.25
CA ALA A 180 -0.06 6.96 18.73
C ALA A 180 -0.73 7.94 19.67
N PHE A 181 -1.33 8.99 19.12
CA PHE A 181 -2.19 9.94 19.83
C PHE A 181 -3.63 9.72 19.42
N TRP A 182 -4.48 9.53 20.39
CA TRP A 182 -5.91 9.49 20.18
C TRP A 182 -6.53 10.84 20.54
N ASP A 183 -7.07 11.53 19.53
CA ASP A 183 -7.88 12.74 19.66
C ASP A 183 -9.27 12.32 20.23
N ASP A 184 -9.34 12.26 21.57
CA ASP A 184 -10.54 11.90 22.32
C ASP A 184 -11.42 13.15 22.52
N ASN A 185 -12.12 13.54 21.45
CA ASN A 185 -13.00 14.71 21.44
C ASN A 185 -14.50 14.38 21.50
N ASP A 186 -14.88 13.11 21.52
CA ASP A 186 -16.25 12.60 21.64
C ASP A 186 -17.18 12.96 20.45
N ILE A 187 -16.64 13.40 19.31
CA ILE A 187 -17.41 13.91 18.16
C ILE A 187 -17.02 13.20 16.86
N SER A 188 -18.02 12.76 16.14
CA SER A 188 -17.90 12.40 14.73
C SER A 188 -18.82 13.28 13.86
N ILE A 189 -18.90 13.00 12.56
CA ILE A 189 -19.72 13.79 11.64
C ILE A 189 -21.22 13.73 11.97
N ASP A 190 -21.68 12.62 12.57
CA ASP A 190 -23.08 12.41 12.95
C ASP A 190 -23.42 12.95 14.36
N GLY A 191 -22.43 13.43 15.11
CA GLY A 191 -22.60 13.97 16.45
C GLY A 191 -21.76 13.28 17.51
N HIS A 192 -22.27 13.24 18.75
CA HIS A 192 -21.61 12.57 19.87
C HIS A 192 -21.57 11.06 19.69
N ILE A 193 -20.37 10.47 19.84
CA ILE A 193 -20.13 9.05 19.54
C ILE A 193 -20.72 8.08 20.55
N GLY A 194 -21.20 8.55 21.72
CA GLY A 194 -21.66 7.71 22.82
C GLY A 194 -22.80 6.72 22.47
N ASP A 195 -23.53 6.98 21.37
CA ASP A 195 -24.64 6.11 20.93
C ASP A 195 -24.14 4.92 20.05
N TRP A 196 -22.89 4.95 19.55
CA TRP A 196 -22.35 3.91 18.66
C TRP A 196 -20.90 3.51 18.94
N MET A 197 -20.26 4.10 19.94
CA MET A 197 -18.90 3.72 20.35
C MET A 197 -18.78 3.66 21.88
N GLU A 198 -18.42 2.49 22.39
CA GLU A 198 -18.10 2.30 23.81
C GLU A 198 -16.76 2.99 24.17
N LYS A 199 -16.72 3.63 25.34
CA LYS A 199 -15.53 4.37 25.83
C LYS A 199 -14.39 3.45 26.31
N GLY A 200 -14.32 2.20 25.84
CA GLY A 200 -13.38 1.19 26.26
C GLY A 200 -12.01 1.21 25.56
N VAL A 201 -11.68 2.27 24.81
CA VAL A 201 -10.43 2.34 24.02
C VAL A 201 -9.16 2.06 24.85
N PRO A 202 -8.93 2.67 26.02
CA PRO A 202 -7.75 2.39 26.82
C PRO A 202 -7.65 0.91 27.25
N GLY A 203 -8.76 0.29 27.61
CA GLY A 203 -8.84 -1.13 27.97
C GLY A 203 -8.53 -2.03 26.80
N ARG A 204 -9.06 -1.71 25.62
CA ARG A 204 -8.82 -2.42 24.38
C ARG A 204 -7.32 -2.42 23.99
N PHE A 205 -6.66 -1.26 24.02
CA PHE A 205 -5.25 -1.14 23.72
C PHE A 205 -4.36 -1.84 24.76
N LYS A 206 -4.71 -1.78 26.05
CA LYS A 206 -4.03 -2.58 27.06
C LYS A 206 -4.13 -4.08 26.77
N SER A 207 -5.30 -4.55 26.27
CA SER A 207 -5.46 -5.96 25.88
C SER A 207 -4.63 -6.35 24.64
N TYR A 208 -4.26 -5.39 23.80
CA TYR A 208 -3.32 -5.58 22.68
C TYR A 208 -1.84 -5.50 23.10
N ASN A 209 -1.53 -5.42 24.40
CA ASN A 209 -0.18 -5.23 24.92
C ASN A 209 0.45 -3.87 24.59
N TRP A 210 -0.35 -2.82 24.47
CA TRP A 210 0.14 -1.45 24.36
C TRP A 210 0.37 -0.84 25.75
N HIS A 211 1.37 0.03 25.85
CA HIS A 211 1.45 1.03 26.90
C HIS A 211 0.37 2.09 26.64
N VAL A 212 -0.36 2.50 27.68
CA VAL A 212 -1.47 3.43 27.52
C VAL A 212 -1.42 4.52 28.58
N ILE A 213 -1.25 5.76 28.13
CA ILE A 213 -1.26 6.96 28.96
C ILE A 213 -2.64 7.60 28.83
N THR A 214 -3.40 7.68 29.92
CA THR A 214 -4.78 8.19 29.92
C THR A 214 -4.87 9.59 30.49
N ASP A 215 -5.99 10.26 30.21
CA ASP A 215 -6.39 11.51 30.84
C ASP A 215 -5.41 12.68 30.61
N VAL A 216 -4.73 12.68 29.45
CA VAL A 216 -3.83 13.80 29.07
C VAL A 216 -4.71 14.94 28.57
N ASP A 217 -4.60 16.12 29.19
CA ASP A 217 -5.21 17.34 28.66
C ASP A 217 -4.51 17.75 27.36
N GLY A 218 -5.22 17.62 26.23
CA GLY A 218 -4.70 17.93 24.90
C GLY A 218 -4.51 19.43 24.62
N HIS A 219 -4.81 20.28 25.59
CA HIS A 219 -4.62 21.73 25.55
C HIS A 219 -3.61 22.21 26.62
N ASP A 220 -3.01 21.30 27.40
CA ASP A 220 -1.92 21.60 28.34
C ASP A 220 -0.57 21.12 27.77
N PRO A 221 0.29 22.04 27.28
CA PRO A 221 1.58 21.69 26.70
C PRO A 221 2.52 20.92 27.63
N GLU A 222 2.45 21.15 28.95
CA GLU A 222 3.29 20.43 29.91
C GLU A 222 2.82 18.98 30.10
N ALA A 223 1.50 18.77 30.16
CA ALA A 223 0.91 17.41 30.21
C ALA A 223 1.23 16.61 28.94
N ILE A 224 1.12 17.24 27.76
CA ILE A 224 1.46 16.63 26.47
C ILE A 224 2.95 16.26 26.43
N ASN A 225 3.84 17.20 26.79
CA ASN A 225 5.29 16.98 26.84
C ASN A 225 5.66 15.82 27.76
N ALA A 226 5.09 15.77 28.96
CA ALA A 226 5.34 14.70 29.92
C ALA A 226 4.90 13.34 29.37
N ALA A 227 3.75 13.24 28.70
CA ALA A 227 3.24 12.03 28.08
C ALA A 227 4.16 11.54 26.94
N ILE A 228 4.67 12.45 26.10
CA ILE A 228 5.62 12.09 25.02
C ILE A 228 6.94 11.57 25.61
N VAL A 229 7.48 12.21 26.63
CA VAL A 229 8.71 11.76 27.30
C VAL A 229 8.52 10.37 27.89
N GLU A 230 7.39 10.11 28.56
CA GLU A 230 7.04 8.77 29.09
C GLU A 230 6.93 7.75 27.95
N ALA A 231 6.24 8.09 26.85
CA ALA A 231 6.08 7.22 25.69
C ALA A 231 7.43 6.87 25.02
N LYS A 232 8.34 7.83 24.87
CA LYS A 232 9.69 7.62 24.29
C LYS A 232 10.58 6.74 25.17
N ALA A 233 10.32 6.64 26.46
CA ALA A 233 11.04 5.76 27.38
C ALA A 233 10.57 4.28 27.29
N MET A 234 9.41 4.02 26.64
CA MET A 234 8.85 2.68 26.49
C MET A 234 9.42 2.01 25.24
N ASN A 235 10.30 1.01 25.43
CA ASN A 235 11.06 0.43 24.31
C ASN A 235 10.55 -0.94 23.85
N ASP A 236 9.67 -1.61 24.62
CA ASP A 236 9.28 -3.00 24.40
C ASP A 236 7.86 -3.17 23.84
N ARG A 237 7.10 -2.08 23.73
CA ARG A 237 5.73 -2.09 23.22
C ARG A 237 5.31 -0.70 22.71
N PRO A 238 4.35 -0.62 21.77
CA PRO A 238 3.84 0.66 21.30
C PRO A 238 3.07 1.41 22.40
N THR A 239 3.03 2.74 22.28
CA THR A 239 2.32 3.60 23.23
C THR A 239 1.12 4.27 22.59
N LEU A 240 -0.03 4.25 23.29
CA LEU A 240 -1.19 5.09 23.02
C LEU A 240 -1.26 6.21 24.06
N ILE A 241 -1.26 7.45 23.62
CA ILE A 241 -1.52 8.64 24.42
C ILE A 241 -2.98 9.06 24.16
N CYS A 242 -3.83 8.99 25.19
CA CYS A 242 -5.24 9.39 25.10
C CYS A 242 -5.33 10.89 25.46
N THR A 243 -5.49 11.74 24.46
CA THR A 243 -5.52 13.20 24.60
C THR A 243 -6.94 13.72 24.53
N ARG A 244 -7.41 14.30 25.63
CA ARG A 244 -8.70 14.99 25.68
C ARG A 244 -8.60 16.32 24.99
N THR A 245 -9.37 16.49 23.92
CA THR A 245 -9.40 17.74 23.16
C THR A 245 -10.81 18.27 22.99
N VAL A 246 -10.92 19.47 22.46
CA VAL A 246 -12.18 20.07 22.04
C VAL A 246 -12.11 20.33 20.55
N ILE A 247 -12.95 19.60 19.78
CA ILE A 247 -13.05 19.85 18.34
C ILE A 247 -13.43 21.30 18.07
N GLY A 248 -12.77 21.97 17.10
CA GLY A 248 -13.05 23.39 16.83
C GLY A 248 -12.64 24.34 17.96
N PHE A 249 -11.62 23.97 18.77
CA PHE A 249 -11.12 24.75 19.89
C PHE A 249 -10.88 26.23 19.50
N GLY A 250 -11.41 27.15 20.32
CA GLY A 250 -11.34 28.59 20.10
C GLY A 250 -12.57 29.17 19.38
N SER A 251 -13.45 28.36 18.80
CA SER A 251 -14.73 28.84 18.25
C SER A 251 -15.74 29.01 19.38
N PRO A 252 -16.29 30.22 19.59
CA PRO A 252 -17.20 30.49 20.72
C PRO A 252 -18.55 29.76 20.62
N ASN A 253 -19.03 29.46 19.42
CA ASN A 253 -20.37 28.88 19.23
C ASN A 253 -20.32 27.44 18.67
N LEU A 254 -19.22 27.00 18.02
CA LEU A 254 -19.13 25.73 17.34
C LEU A 254 -18.14 24.75 17.99
N ALA A 255 -17.29 25.20 18.94
CA ALA A 255 -16.39 24.29 19.65
C ALA A 255 -17.18 23.18 20.39
N GLY A 256 -16.70 21.93 20.26
CA GLY A 256 -17.37 20.77 20.83
C GLY A 256 -18.61 20.29 20.05
N SER A 257 -18.92 20.91 18.90
CA SER A 257 -20.04 20.54 18.04
C SER A 257 -19.59 19.82 16.77
N HIS A 258 -20.43 18.92 16.28
CA HIS A 258 -20.25 18.28 14.98
C HIS A 258 -20.34 19.27 13.80
N ASP A 259 -20.93 20.46 14.00
CA ASP A 259 -21.06 21.49 12.95
C ASP A 259 -19.71 21.99 12.44
N CYS A 260 -18.66 21.97 13.28
CA CYS A 260 -17.31 22.33 12.87
C CYS A 260 -16.47 21.14 12.38
N HIS A 261 -17.03 19.91 12.39
CA HIS A 261 -16.30 18.72 11.98
C HIS A 261 -15.92 18.77 10.49
N GLY A 262 -16.89 18.94 9.60
CA GLY A 262 -16.71 18.81 8.16
C GLY A 262 -17.21 19.99 7.30
N ALA A 263 -17.37 21.17 7.91
CA ALA A 263 -17.86 22.37 7.23
C ALA A 263 -17.04 23.60 7.63
N PRO A 264 -16.95 24.62 6.75
CA PRO A 264 -16.40 25.95 7.12
C PRO A 264 -17.16 26.55 8.28
N LEU A 265 -16.45 27.28 9.16
CA LEU A 265 -17.05 27.92 10.32
C LEU A 265 -18.00 29.09 9.95
N GLY A 266 -17.78 29.70 8.79
CA GLY A 266 -18.43 30.94 8.35
C GLY A 266 -17.69 32.20 8.81
N ASP A 267 -17.80 33.28 8.02
CA ASP A 267 -17.03 34.51 8.23
C ASP A 267 -17.28 35.14 9.61
N ASP A 268 -18.56 35.16 10.05
CA ASP A 268 -18.94 35.72 11.36
C ASP A 268 -18.34 34.93 12.53
N GLU A 269 -18.30 33.60 12.41
CA GLU A 269 -17.76 32.74 13.46
C GLU A 269 -16.22 32.81 13.48
N ILE A 270 -15.57 32.89 12.32
CA ILE A 270 -14.12 33.08 12.19
C ILE A 270 -13.69 34.40 12.85
N ALA A 271 -14.44 35.49 12.64
CA ALA A 271 -14.15 36.77 13.28
C ALA A 271 -14.18 36.67 14.82
N LYS A 272 -15.19 36.00 15.35
CA LYS A 272 -15.31 35.77 16.82
C LYS A 272 -14.23 34.80 17.33
N THR A 273 -13.89 33.77 16.54
CA THR A 273 -12.82 32.82 16.87
C THR A 273 -11.47 33.54 16.97
N ARG A 274 -11.17 34.44 16.02
CA ARG A 274 -9.95 35.29 16.09
C ARG A 274 -9.92 36.13 17.35
N GLU A 275 -11.03 36.76 17.71
CA GLU A 275 -11.16 37.55 18.95
C GLU A 275 -10.90 36.70 20.19
N GLN A 276 -11.52 35.50 20.27
CA GLN A 276 -11.36 34.57 21.40
C GLN A 276 -9.92 34.03 21.52
N LEU A 277 -9.26 33.73 20.39
CA LEU A 277 -7.88 33.28 20.36
C LEU A 277 -6.85 34.40 20.55
N GLY A 278 -7.29 35.67 20.58
CA GLY A 278 -6.38 36.81 20.59
C GLY A 278 -5.58 36.99 19.30
N TRP A 279 -6.04 36.40 18.18
CA TRP A 279 -5.37 36.42 16.89
C TRP A 279 -5.87 37.56 16.00
N SER A 280 -5.18 38.70 15.99
CA SER A 280 -5.62 39.93 15.32
C SER A 280 -5.17 40.08 13.87
N PHE A 281 -4.42 39.11 13.34
CA PHE A 281 -3.88 39.15 11.97
C PHE A 281 -4.95 38.78 10.92
N ALA A 282 -4.79 39.30 9.72
CA ALA A 282 -5.67 39.02 8.60
C ALA A 282 -5.58 37.53 8.15
N PRO A 283 -6.54 37.00 7.36
CA PRO A 283 -6.46 35.68 6.83
C PRO A 283 -5.14 35.43 6.09
N PHE A 284 -4.48 34.32 6.41
CA PHE A 284 -3.17 33.91 5.88
C PHE A 284 -2.00 34.87 6.18
N GLU A 285 -2.19 35.81 7.07
CA GLU A 285 -1.12 36.67 7.58
C GLU A 285 -0.53 36.03 8.83
N ILE A 286 0.73 35.61 8.75
CA ILE A 286 1.51 35.06 9.86
C ILE A 286 2.64 35.99 10.17
N PRO A 287 2.75 36.54 11.41
CA PRO A 287 3.83 37.42 11.78
C PRO A 287 5.19 36.73 11.81
N GLN A 288 6.25 37.44 11.56
CA GLN A 288 7.61 36.90 11.49
C GLN A 288 8.02 36.17 12.77
N GLU A 289 7.63 36.68 13.93
CA GLU A 289 7.94 36.06 15.24
C GLU A 289 7.33 34.64 15.40
N ILE A 290 6.23 34.35 14.70
CA ILE A 290 5.62 33.00 14.63
C ILE A 290 6.44 32.10 13.69
N TYR A 291 6.84 32.59 12.52
CA TYR A 291 7.75 31.85 11.64
C TYR A 291 9.07 31.54 12.34
N ASP A 292 9.67 32.56 13.06
CA ASP A 292 10.91 32.37 13.80
C ASP A 292 10.77 31.29 14.92
N GLY A 293 9.56 31.12 15.47
CA GLY A 293 9.27 30.11 16.49
C GLY A 293 8.98 28.72 15.94
N TRP A 294 8.69 28.63 14.64
CA TRP A 294 8.42 27.37 13.93
C TRP A 294 9.56 26.93 13.00
N ASP A 295 10.52 27.79 12.69
CA ASP A 295 11.59 27.49 11.75
C ASP A 295 12.53 26.40 12.26
N HIS A 296 12.55 25.27 11.56
CA HIS A 296 13.37 24.10 11.89
C HIS A 296 14.54 23.86 10.92
N HIS A 297 14.89 24.83 10.06
CA HIS A 297 15.98 24.64 9.11
C HIS A 297 17.33 24.40 9.80
N GLU A 298 17.66 25.19 10.83
CA GLU A 298 18.95 25.07 11.55
C GLU A 298 18.98 23.79 12.39
N GLU A 299 17.95 23.54 13.20
CA GLU A 299 17.86 22.36 14.07
C GLU A 299 17.78 21.06 13.24
N GLY A 300 16.99 21.06 12.16
CA GLY A 300 16.87 19.92 11.26
C GLY A 300 18.19 19.59 10.54
N ALA A 301 18.91 20.62 10.09
CA ALA A 301 20.24 20.43 9.49
C ALA A 301 21.23 19.87 10.51
N GLU A 302 21.25 20.39 11.76
CA GLU A 302 22.10 19.86 12.83
C GLU A 302 21.77 18.39 13.16
N CYS A 303 20.49 18.03 13.22
CA CYS A 303 20.06 16.63 13.45
C CYS A 303 20.57 15.70 12.34
N GLU A 304 20.46 16.11 11.08
CA GLU A 304 20.94 15.32 9.95
C GLU A 304 22.46 15.27 9.88
N ASP A 305 23.16 16.37 10.16
CA ASP A 305 24.63 16.42 10.20
C ASP A 305 25.19 15.50 11.29
N ASN A 306 24.60 15.49 12.47
CA ASN A 306 24.93 14.55 13.54
C ASN A 306 24.72 13.07 13.11
N TRP A 307 23.68 12.80 12.33
CA TRP A 307 23.48 11.48 11.76
C TRP A 307 24.53 11.16 10.68
N ASN A 308 24.88 12.12 9.80
CA ASN A 308 25.89 11.98 8.75
C ASN A 308 27.28 11.68 9.33
N GLU A 309 27.64 12.29 10.48
CA GLU A 309 28.87 11.98 11.19
C GLU A 309 28.86 10.53 11.72
N ARG A 310 27.77 10.10 12.35
CA ARG A 310 27.61 8.70 12.80
C ARG A 310 27.67 7.73 11.62
N PHE A 311 27.01 8.06 10.52
CA PHE A 311 27.02 7.22 9.31
C PHE A 311 28.41 7.15 8.66
N THR A 312 29.18 8.23 8.71
CA THR A 312 30.57 8.27 8.23
C THR A 312 31.46 7.34 9.06
N ALA A 313 31.33 7.37 10.38
CA ALA A 313 32.05 6.45 11.28
C ALA A 313 31.59 4.99 11.08
N TYR A 314 30.31 4.76 10.88
CA TYR A 314 29.75 3.45 10.52
C TYR A 314 30.35 2.94 9.21
N ASN A 315 30.35 3.75 8.14
CA ASN A 315 30.90 3.39 6.83
C ASN A 315 32.41 3.08 6.90
N ALA A 316 33.17 3.76 7.75
CA ALA A 316 34.57 3.46 7.97
C ALA A 316 34.78 2.08 8.62
N SER A 317 33.86 1.67 9.51
CA SER A 317 33.95 0.40 10.26
C SER A 317 33.28 -0.77 9.53
N TYR A 318 32.20 -0.51 8.79
CA TYR A 318 31.30 -1.48 8.14
C TYR A 318 30.96 -1.06 6.70
N PRO A 319 31.94 -0.97 5.78
CA PRO A 319 31.73 -0.39 4.43
C PRO A 319 30.76 -1.17 3.56
N ASN A 320 30.68 -2.49 3.69
CA ASN A 320 29.75 -3.32 2.92
C ASN A 320 28.31 -3.12 3.39
N GLU A 321 28.09 -3.09 4.70
CA GLU A 321 26.77 -2.84 5.29
C GLU A 321 26.30 -1.41 5.01
N ALA A 322 27.20 -0.44 5.02
CA ALA A 322 26.88 0.94 4.68
C ALA A 322 26.47 1.09 3.20
N ALA A 323 27.18 0.42 2.30
CA ALA A 323 26.83 0.38 0.88
C ALA A 323 25.46 -0.29 0.66
N GLU A 324 25.22 -1.42 1.35
CA GLU A 324 23.97 -2.16 1.28
C GLU A 324 22.80 -1.34 1.85
N PHE A 325 22.97 -0.65 2.98
CA PHE A 325 21.98 0.25 3.54
C PHE A 325 21.60 1.34 2.52
N LYS A 326 22.59 2.02 1.94
CA LYS A 326 22.32 3.06 0.91
C LYS A 326 21.59 2.50 -0.31
N ARG A 327 21.98 1.30 -0.77
CA ARG A 327 21.32 0.64 -1.90
C ARG A 327 19.85 0.37 -1.58
N ARG A 328 19.57 -0.25 -0.43
CA ARG A 328 18.19 -0.58 -0.01
C ARG A 328 17.35 0.68 0.15
N MET A 329 17.85 1.70 0.85
CA MET A 329 17.12 2.97 1.03
C MET A 329 16.88 3.72 -0.28
N SER A 330 17.73 3.51 -1.31
CA SER A 330 17.48 4.06 -2.65
C SER A 330 16.48 3.25 -3.49
N GLY A 331 15.95 2.14 -2.97
CA GLY A 331 15.00 1.25 -3.67
C GLY A 331 15.61 0.43 -4.82
N LYS A 332 16.93 0.49 -5.03
CA LYS A 332 17.61 -0.24 -6.10
C LYS A 332 17.78 -1.72 -5.74
N LEU A 333 17.45 -2.59 -6.67
CA LEU A 333 17.78 -4.01 -6.59
C LEU A 333 19.29 -4.25 -6.72
N PRO A 334 19.80 -5.40 -6.25
CA PRO A 334 21.19 -5.80 -6.52
C PRO A 334 21.49 -5.83 -8.02
N ASP A 335 22.68 -5.36 -8.43
CA ASP A 335 23.09 -5.22 -9.84
C ASP A 335 22.97 -6.52 -10.65
N ASN A 336 23.14 -7.65 -9.99
CA ASN A 336 23.06 -8.97 -10.62
C ASN A 336 21.63 -9.57 -10.65
N PHE A 337 20.63 -8.90 -10.10
CA PHE A 337 19.26 -9.43 -9.97
C PHE A 337 18.67 -9.86 -11.33
N ALA A 338 18.62 -8.94 -12.30
CA ALA A 338 18.04 -9.22 -13.61
C ALA A 338 18.70 -10.43 -14.29
N LYS A 339 20.05 -10.44 -14.32
CA LYS A 339 20.81 -11.54 -14.90
C LYS A 339 20.51 -12.89 -14.22
N LYS A 340 20.47 -12.91 -12.89
CA LYS A 340 20.20 -14.14 -12.13
C LYS A 340 18.78 -14.65 -12.35
N MET A 341 17.80 -13.75 -12.46
CA MET A 341 16.44 -14.14 -12.79
C MET A 341 16.33 -14.66 -14.23
N ASP A 342 17.03 -14.07 -15.19
CA ASP A 342 17.06 -14.58 -16.56
C ASP A 342 17.69 -16.00 -16.64
N GLU A 343 18.78 -16.24 -15.90
CA GLU A 343 19.40 -17.58 -15.77
C GLU A 343 18.39 -18.59 -15.18
N TYR A 344 17.62 -18.19 -14.15
CA TYR A 344 16.60 -19.03 -13.53
C TYR A 344 15.42 -19.31 -14.49
N ILE A 345 14.93 -18.31 -15.20
CA ILE A 345 13.82 -18.43 -16.19
C ILE A 345 14.22 -19.41 -17.31
N LEU A 346 15.43 -19.25 -17.88
CA LEU A 346 15.93 -20.11 -18.93
C LEU A 346 16.08 -21.56 -18.44
N LYS A 347 16.57 -21.76 -17.22
CA LYS A 347 16.63 -23.09 -16.62
C LYS A 347 15.23 -23.68 -16.44
N THR A 348 14.26 -22.93 -15.95
CA THR A 348 12.87 -23.36 -15.79
C THR A 348 12.24 -23.76 -17.12
N GLN A 349 12.58 -23.05 -18.22
CA GLN A 349 12.16 -23.43 -19.58
C GLN A 349 12.78 -24.76 -20.03
N GLN A 350 14.01 -25.04 -19.67
CA GLN A 350 14.66 -26.33 -19.98
C GLN A 350 14.05 -27.50 -19.20
N ASP A 351 13.75 -27.24 -17.92
CA ASP A 351 13.23 -28.26 -17.00
C ASP A 351 11.74 -28.60 -17.26
N MET A 352 10.97 -27.67 -17.84
CA MET A 352 9.53 -27.82 -18.19
C MET A 352 8.69 -28.50 -17.10
N PRO A 353 8.68 -27.99 -15.85
CA PRO A 353 8.06 -28.70 -14.74
C PRO A 353 6.52 -28.66 -14.82
N TYR A 354 5.87 -29.83 -14.69
CA TYR A 354 4.42 -29.94 -14.53
C TYR A 354 4.02 -29.76 -13.06
N ILE A 355 3.84 -28.53 -12.65
CA ILE A 355 3.55 -28.13 -11.26
C ILE A 355 2.47 -27.03 -11.21
N ALA A 356 1.86 -26.87 -10.05
CA ALA A 356 0.98 -25.72 -9.78
C ALA A 356 1.75 -24.40 -9.86
N SER A 357 1.16 -23.35 -10.41
CA SER A 357 1.86 -22.07 -10.51
C SER A 357 2.17 -21.44 -9.13
N ARG A 358 1.37 -21.73 -8.06
CA ARG A 358 1.77 -21.39 -6.67
C ARG A 358 3.08 -22.06 -6.24
N LYS A 359 3.35 -23.31 -6.69
CA LYS A 359 4.63 -23.97 -6.41
C LYS A 359 5.76 -23.37 -7.26
N ALA A 360 5.46 -23.01 -8.49
CA ALA A 360 6.39 -22.27 -9.34
C ALA A 360 6.75 -20.90 -8.73
N SER A 361 5.77 -20.21 -8.14
CA SER A 361 5.98 -18.99 -7.37
C SER A 361 6.92 -19.21 -6.18
N GLN A 362 6.73 -20.29 -5.39
CA GLN A 362 7.65 -20.62 -4.30
C GLN A 362 9.08 -20.87 -4.81
N ASN A 363 9.21 -21.59 -5.93
CA ASN A 363 10.51 -21.84 -6.53
C ASN A 363 11.19 -20.54 -7.02
N ALA A 364 10.42 -19.57 -7.51
CA ALA A 364 10.94 -18.25 -7.86
C ALA A 364 11.39 -17.46 -6.61
N ILE A 365 10.63 -17.51 -5.52
CA ILE A 365 11.02 -16.91 -4.22
C ILE A 365 12.31 -17.56 -3.70
N GLU A 366 12.43 -18.89 -3.78
CA GLU A 366 13.65 -19.64 -3.42
C GLU A 366 14.87 -19.20 -4.25
N ALA A 367 14.68 -18.91 -5.52
CA ALA A 367 15.76 -18.43 -6.40
C ALA A 367 16.14 -16.97 -6.10
N MET A 368 15.16 -16.12 -5.74
CA MET A 368 15.37 -14.69 -5.46
C MET A 368 15.94 -14.44 -4.06
N GLY A 369 15.53 -15.19 -3.05
CA GLY A 369 15.86 -14.94 -1.65
C GLY A 369 17.37 -14.76 -1.39
N PRO A 370 18.25 -15.62 -1.92
CA PRO A 370 19.70 -15.44 -1.77
C PRO A 370 20.28 -14.23 -2.52
N ILE A 371 19.56 -13.66 -3.48
CA ILE A 371 20.00 -12.55 -4.34
C ILE A 371 19.55 -11.21 -3.76
N VAL A 372 18.35 -11.18 -3.17
CA VAL A 372 17.67 -9.95 -2.69
C VAL A 372 17.50 -10.04 -1.18
N PRO A 373 18.50 -9.64 -0.39
CA PRO A 373 18.43 -9.76 1.07
C PRO A 373 17.38 -8.88 1.73
N GLU A 374 16.83 -7.88 1.03
CA GLU A 374 15.70 -7.06 1.45
C GLU A 374 14.32 -7.67 1.12
N LEU A 375 14.28 -8.87 0.53
CA LEU A 375 13.02 -9.55 0.23
C LEU A 375 12.31 -9.95 1.52
N PHE A 376 11.17 -9.33 1.79
CA PHE A 376 10.39 -9.52 3.01
C PHE A 376 9.00 -10.06 2.69
N GLY A 377 8.71 -11.27 3.13
CA GLY A 377 7.48 -11.97 2.78
C GLY A 377 6.51 -12.20 3.93
N GLY A 378 5.31 -12.64 3.59
CA GLY A 378 4.32 -13.07 4.57
C GLY A 378 3.05 -13.63 3.97
N SER A 379 2.20 -14.20 4.81
CA SER A 379 0.88 -14.71 4.41
C SER A 379 -0.14 -14.48 5.52
N ALA A 380 -1.39 -14.24 5.14
CA ALA A 380 -2.52 -14.11 6.04
C ALA A 380 -3.00 -15.50 6.50
N ASP A 381 -2.22 -16.14 7.38
CA ASP A 381 -2.45 -17.47 7.96
C ASP A 381 -2.56 -18.63 6.94
N LEU A 382 -2.03 -18.44 5.73
CA LEU A 382 -2.12 -19.38 4.62
C LEU A 382 -0.76 -19.78 4.03
N THR A 383 0.33 -19.66 4.80
CA THR A 383 1.70 -19.92 4.32
C THR A 383 1.85 -21.26 3.63
N GLY A 384 1.34 -22.34 4.23
CA GLY A 384 1.40 -23.69 3.67
C GLY A 384 0.55 -23.89 2.41
N SER A 385 -0.51 -23.11 2.24
CA SER A 385 -1.40 -23.16 1.07
C SER A 385 -0.93 -22.24 -0.05
N ASN A 386 -0.48 -21.04 0.28
CA ASN A 386 0.04 -20.06 -0.69
C ASN A 386 1.46 -20.40 -1.15
N LEU A 387 2.22 -21.18 -0.37
CA LEU A 387 3.62 -21.54 -0.63
C LEU A 387 4.51 -20.28 -0.78
N THR A 388 4.49 -19.43 0.23
CA THR A 388 5.16 -18.12 0.19
C THR A 388 6.44 -18.04 1.01
N ASN A 389 6.73 -19.04 1.81
CA ASN A 389 8.02 -19.19 2.49
C ASN A 389 9.04 -19.90 1.59
N TRP A 390 10.32 -19.69 1.89
CA TRP A 390 11.46 -20.33 1.22
C TRP A 390 12.46 -20.84 2.27
N SER A 391 13.51 -21.55 1.86
CA SER A 391 14.46 -22.22 2.79
C SER A 391 15.20 -21.25 3.71
N GLY A 392 15.40 -20.00 3.29
CA GLY A 392 16.00 -18.93 4.08
C GLY A 392 15.00 -18.05 4.83
N SER A 393 13.72 -18.41 4.89
CA SER A 393 12.73 -17.64 5.66
C SER A 393 12.98 -17.71 7.15
N VAL A 394 13.13 -16.54 7.77
CA VAL A 394 13.30 -16.36 9.22
C VAL A 394 12.13 -15.50 9.72
N VAL A 395 11.35 -16.05 10.67
CA VAL A 395 10.13 -15.38 11.14
C VAL A 395 10.46 -14.21 12.06
N VAL A 396 9.91 -13.03 11.74
CA VAL A 396 9.91 -11.84 12.60
C VAL A 396 8.84 -12.00 13.69
N ASN A 397 9.22 -11.77 14.95
CA ASN A 397 8.31 -11.77 16.10
C ASN A 397 8.84 -10.82 17.19
N ALA A 398 8.19 -10.78 18.36
CA ALA A 398 8.61 -9.90 19.47
C ALA A 398 10.07 -10.09 19.90
N ASN A 399 10.58 -11.33 19.86
CA ASN A 399 11.92 -11.69 20.30
C ASN A 399 12.95 -11.76 19.16
N ASN A 400 12.51 -11.67 17.92
CA ASN A 400 13.38 -11.72 16.74
C ASN A 400 12.93 -10.68 15.73
N ALA A 401 13.69 -9.59 15.63
CA ALA A 401 13.48 -8.53 14.65
C ALA A 401 14.32 -8.74 13.37
N ASP A 402 15.41 -9.52 13.46
CA ASP A 402 16.29 -9.83 12.33
C ASP A 402 15.74 -11.03 11.54
N GLY A 403 14.70 -10.76 10.75
CA GLY A 403 14.03 -11.75 9.92
C GLY A 403 13.52 -11.16 8.64
N ASN A 404 12.96 -12.01 7.77
CA ASN A 404 12.49 -11.65 6.43
C ASN A 404 11.12 -12.24 6.11
N TYR A 405 10.42 -12.78 7.10
CA TYR A 405 9.10 -13.37 6.93
C TYR A 405 8.21 -13.06 8.13
N ILE A 406 6.95 -12.70 7.88
CA ILE A 406 5.98 -12.39 8.93
C ILE A 406 4.71 -13.22 8.78
N SER A 407 4.23 -13.77 9.89
CA SER A 407 2.92 -14.41 9.96
C SER A 407 1.88 -13.35 10.32
N TRP A 408 1.12 -12.89 9.32
CA TRP A 408 0.14 -11.82 9.51
C TRP A 408 -1.09 -12.24 10.31
N GLY A 409 -1.34 -13.56 10.41
CA GLY A 409 -2.60 -14.10 10.91
C GLY A 409 -3.75 -13.82 9.93
N VAL A 410 -4.98 -14.09 10.32
CA VAL A 410 -6.18 -13.83 9.49
C VAL A 410 -6.49 -12.34 9.51
N ARG A 411 -5.74 -11.54 8.72
CA ARG A 411 -5.79 -10.08 8.67
C ARG A 411 -5.41 -9.57 7.29
N GLU A 412 -6.20 -9.88 6.27
CA GLU A 412 -5.89 -9.52 4.88
C GLU A 412 -5.78 -8.01 4.70
N PHE A 413 -6.74 -7.24 5.26
CA PHE A 413 -6.73 -5.79 5.14
C PHE A 413 -5.56 -5.17 5.93
N GLY A 414 -5.35 -5.62 7.17
CA GLY A 414 -4.21 -5.20 7.98
C GLY A 414 -2.88 -5.52 7.31
N MET A 415 -2.71 -6.74 6.78
CA MET A 415 -1.53 -7.14 6.01
C MET A 415 -1.24 -6.16 4.87
N ALA A 416 -2.23 -5.92 4.00
CA ALA A 416 -2.04 -5.07 2.83
C ALA A 416 -1.70 -3.61 3.21
N ALA A 417 -2.41 -3.04 4.17
CA ALA A 417 -2.16 -1.67 4.60
C ALA A 417 -0.82 -1.52 5.35
N MET A 418 -0.45 -2.47 6.22
CA MET A 418 0.87 -2.48 6.87
C MET A 418 2.00 -2.64 5.85
N MET A 419 1.83 -3.50 4.83
CA MET A 419 2.79 -3.63 3.71
C MET A 419 2.98 -2.31 2.97
N ASN A 420 1.91 -1.55 2.72
CA ASN A 420 2.03 -0.22 2.12
C ASN A 420 2.90 0.71 2.97
N GLY A 421 2.73 0.69 4.30
CA GLY A 421 3.58 1.43 5.22
C GLY A 421 5.05 1.01 5.19
N MET A 422 5.32 -0.30 5.10
CA MET A 422 6.69 -0.83 4.98
C MET A 422 7.37 -0.39 3.67
N VAL A 423 6.63 -0.39 2.57
CA VAL A 423 7.15 0.08 1.26
C VAL A 423 7.42 1.58 1.28
N LEU A 424 6.51 2.38 1.86
CA LEU A 424 6.68 3.83 2.01
C LEU A 424 7.88 4.20 2.90
N HIS A 425 8.15 3.41 3.93
CA HIS A 425 9.34 3.60 4.77
C HIS A 425 10.63 3.42 3.96
N GLY A 426 10.65 2.46 3.06
CA GLY A 426 11.82 2.09 2.25
C GLY A 426 12.70 1.01 2.90
N GLY A 427 13.71 0.56 2.15
CA GLY A 427 14.70 -0.41 2.60
C GLY A 427 14.29 -1.88 2.51
N LEU A 428 13.02 -2.18 2.19
CA LEU A 428 12.47 -3.52 2.05
C LEU A 428 11.73 -3.68 0.71
N LYS A 429 11.77 -4.90 0.15
CA LYS A 429 10.91 -5.36 -0.95
C LYS A 429 9.87 -6.31 -0.38
N VAL A 430 8.63 -5.85 -0.31
CA VAL A 430 7.58 -6.50 0.50
C VAL A 430 6.57 -7.24 -0.37
N TYR A 431 6.29 -8.49 -0.02
CA TYR A 431 5.18 -9.25 -0.58
C TYR A 431 4.31 -9.88 0.52
N GLY A 432 3.01 -9.97 0.26
CA GLY A 432 2.07 -10.63 1.17
C GLY A 432 1.03 -11.43 0.40
N ALA A 433 0.57 -12.52 1.00
CA ALA A 433 -0.25 -13.47 0.30
C ALA A 433 -1.54 -13.87 1.02
N THR A 434 -2.54 -14.18 0.22
CA THR A 434 -3.79 -14.83 0.62
C THR A 434 -4.39 -15.61 -0.56
N PHE A 435 -5.55 -16.24 -0.41
CA PHE A 435 -6.32 -16.73 -1.56
C PHE A 435 -6.91 -15.58 -2.37
N LEU A 436 -7.06 -15.77 -3.68
CA LEU A 436 -7.52 -14.71 -4.57
C LEU A 436 -8.89 -14.15 -4.15
N MET A 437 -9.82 -15.00 -3.74
CA MET A 437 -11.14 -14.57 -3.28
C MET A 437 -11.03 -13.58 -2.10
N PHE A 438 -10.09 -13.76 -1.18
CA PHE A 438 -9.92 -12.91 -0.01
C PHE A 438 -9.28 -11.55 -0.30
N MET A 439 -8.90 -11.28 -1.56
CA MET A 439 -8.58 -9.94 -2.04
C MET A 439 -9.69 -8.92 -1.71
N GLU A 440 -10.93 -9.37 -1.65
CA GLU A 440 -12.08 -8.51 -1.34
C GLU A 440 -11.96 -7.84 0.04
N TYR A 441 -11.42 -8.55 1.05
CA TYR A 441 -11.16 -7.95 2.37
C TYR A 441 -10.14 -6.81 2.33
N MET A 442 -9.17 -6.85 1.43
CA MET A 442 -8.05 -5.91 1.37
C MET A 442 -8.15 -4.89 0.23
N ARG A 443 -9.24 -4.88 -0.53
CA ARG A 443 -9.38 -4.12 -1.78
C ARG A 443 -9.06 -2.64 -1.66
N ASN A 444 -9.46 -1.99 -0.55
CA ASN A 444 -9.17 -0.57 -0.37
C ASN A 444 -7.67 -0.31 -0.19
N ALA A 445 -6.93 -1.18 0.49
CA ALA A 445 -5.46 -1.05 0.60
C ALA A 445 -4.75 -1.23 -0.75
N LEU A 446 -5.26 -2.10 -1.64
CA LEU A 446 -4.76 -2.24 -3.03
C LEU A 446 -4.93 -0.93 -3.79
N ARG A 447 -6.12 -0.31 -3.67
CA ARG A 447 -6.41 0.98 -4.29
C ARG A 447 -5.47 2.07 -3.76
N MET A 448 -5.22 2.12 -2.46
CA MET A 448 -4.30 3.08 -1.85
C MET A 448 -2.87 2.88 -2.32
N SER A 449 -2.41 1.63 -2.44
CA SER A 449 -1.10 1.32 -3.02
C SER A 449 -0.94 1.86 -4.44
N ALA A 450 -1.97 1.70 -5.28
CA ALA A 450 -2.00 2.21 -6.64
C ALA A 450 -2.04 3.75 -6.72
N MET A 451 -2.80 4.41 -5.82
CA MET A 451 -2.84 5.86 -5.72
C MET A 451 -1.50 6.45 -5.31
N MET A 452 -0.83 5.85 -4.35
CA MET A 452 0.49 6.27 -3.86
C MET A 452 1.62 5.90 -4.83
N LYS A 453 1.34 5.12 -5.87
CA LYS A 453 2.34 4.65 -6.85
C LYS A 453 3.52 3.94 -6.19
N ILE A 454 3.24 2.98 -5.32
CA ILE A 454 4.25 2.22 -4.57
C ILE A 454 4.30 0.76 -5.00
N GLY A 455 5.48 0.18 -5.04
CA GLY A 455 5.77 -1.17 -5.55
C GLY A 455 5.46 -2.29 -4.56
N THR A 456 4.27 -2.32 -3.98
CA THR A 456 3.79 -3.41 -3.10
C THR A 456 3.43 -4.64 -3.94
N ILE A 457 3.88 -5.84 -3.54
CA ILE A 457 3.61 -7.09 -4.25
C ILE A 457 2.55 -7.88 -3.50
N PHE A 458 1.43 -8.15 -4.18
CA PHE A 458 0.33 -8.95 -3.66
C PHE A 458 0.33 -10.32 -4.35
N VAL A 459 0.42 -11.38 -3.55
CA VAL A 459 0.48 -12.77 -4.05
C VAL A 459 -0.82 -13.47 -3.75
N TYR A 460 -1.47 -13.98 -4.78
CA TYR A 460 -2.73 -14.71 -4.65
C TYR A 460 -2.59 -16.12 -5.20
N SER A 461 -3.07 -17.08 -4.45
CA SER A 461 -3.23 -18.45 -4.94
C SER A 461 -4.71 -18.86 -5.02
N HIS A 462 -5.00 -20.04 -5.53
CA HIS A 462 -6.37 -20.54 -5.66
C HIS A 462 -7.22 -19.63 -6.57
N ASP A 463 -6.74 -19.44 -7.78
CA ASP A 463 -7.10 -18.37 -8.74
C ASP A 463 -8.50 -18.49 -9.36
N SER A 464 -9.17 -19.66 -9.28
CA SER A 464 -10.42 -19.93 -9.98
C SER A 464 -11.18 -21.15 -9.42
N ILE A 465 -12.18 -21.63 -10.15
CA ILE A 465 -12.86 -22.92 -9.89
C ILE A 465 -11.90 -24.11 -9.83
N GLY A 466 -10.69 -23.97 -10.36
CA GLY A 466 -9.60 -24.94 -10.21
C GLY A 466 -9.13 -25.18 -8.77
N LEU A 467 -9.59 -24.36 -7.82
CA LEU A 467 -9.48 -24.64 -6.39
C LEU A 467 -10.14 -25.98 -6.00
N GLY A 468 -11.32 -26.28 -6.56
CA GLY A 468 -12.01 -27.54 -6.34
C GLY A 468 -13.01 -27.52 -5.20
N GLU A 469 -12.88 -28.48 -4.30
CA GLU A 469 -13.90 -28.93 -3.34
C GLU A 469 -14.29 -27.89 -2.28
N ASP A 470 -13.46 -26.90 -1.99
CA ASP A 470 -13.78 -25.83 -1.02
C ASP A 470 -14.99 -24.97 -1.44
N GLY A 471 -15.28 -24.97 -2.74
CA GLY A 471 -16.53 -24.43 -3.28
C GLY A 471 -16.58 -22.90 -3.44
N PRO A 472 -17.79 -22.35 -3.67
CA PRO A 472 -18.02 -20.98 -4.14
C PRO A 472 -17.46 -19.90 -3.21
N THR A 473 -17.42 -20.14 -1.91
CA THR A 473 -16.92 -19.16 -0.93
C THR A 473 -15.41 -18.91 -1.03
N HIS A 474 -14.68 -19.79 -1.72
CA HIS A 474 -13.22 -19.73 -1.87
C HIS A 474 -12.78 -19.65 -3.34
N GLN A 475 -13.68 -19.93 -4.27
CA GLN A 475 -13.41 -19.87 -5.71
C GLN A 475 -13.59 -18.44 -6.24
N ALA A 476 -12.50 -17.85 -6.72
CA ALA A 476 -12.54 -16.54 -7.35
C ALA A 476 -13.25 -16.62 -8.72
N VAL A 477 -14.08 -15.64 -9.02
CA VAL A 477 -14.82 -15.50 -10.28
C VAL A 477 -14.68 -14.08 -10.84
N GLU A 478 -15.04 -13.06 -10.07
CA GLU A 478 -15.00 -11.65 -10.46
C GLU A 478 -13.71 -10.92 -10.04
N GLN A 479 -12.89 -11.49 -9.19
CA GLN A 479 -11.76 -10.82 -8.54
C GLN A 479 -10.70 -10.33 -9.54
N ILE A 480 -10.38 -11.14 -10.55
CA ILE A 480 -9.39 -10.77 -11.58
C ILE A 480 -9.88 -9.55 -12.37
N ALA A 481 -11.14 -9.56 -12.82
CA ALA A 481 -11.72 -8.45 -13.56
C ALA A 481 -11.75 -7.16 -12.71
N THR A 482 -12.10 -7.28 -11.44
CA THR A 482 -12.16 -6.13 -10.52
C THR A 482 -10.78 -5.53 -10.21
N MET A 483 -9.71 -6.31 -10.20
CA MET A 483 -8.34 -5.79 -10.08
C MET A 483 -7.85 -5.12 -11.36
N ARG A 484 -8.17 -5.68 -12.54
CA ARG A 484 -7.79 -5.12 -13.84
C ARG A 484 -8.32 -3.70 -14.08
N VAL A 485 -9.42 -3.31 -13.42
CA VAL A 485 -9.99 -1.95 -13.53
C VAL A 485 -9.43 -0.94 -12.52
N ILE A 486 -8.55 -1.34 -11.62
CA ILE A 486 -7.87 -0.40 -10.71
C ILE A 486 -6.81 0.37 -11.53
N PRO A 487 -6.89 1.71 -11.61
CA PRO A 487 -5.87 2.48 -12.29
C PRO A 487 -4.48 2.28 -11.68
N ASN A 488 -3.44 2.26 -12.51
CA ASN A 488 -2.05 2.10 -12.06
C ASN A 488 -1.79 0.82 -11.26
N PHE A 489 -2.47 -0.27 -11.61
CA PHE A 489 -2.34 -1.59 -10.96
C PHE A 489 -2.08 -2.65 -12.02
N GLN A 490 -1.10 -3.52 -11.83
CA GLN A 490 -0.85 -4.63 -12.74
C GLN A 490 -1.28 -5.96 -12.12
N THR A 491 -1.95 -6.79 -12.93
CA THR A 491 -2.33 -8.16 -12.57
C THR A 491 -1.62 -9.15 -13.48
N TRP A 492 -1.00 -10.18 -12.92
CA TRP A 492 -0.30 -11.24 -13.66
C TRP A 492 -0.89 -12.60 -13.28
N ARG A 493 -1.53 -13.28 -14.22
CA ARG A 493 -2.08 -14.64 -14.06
C ARG A 493 -1.31 -15.62 -14.93
N ALA A 494 -0.34 -16.29 -14.33
CA ALA A 494 0.62 -17.14 -15.02
C ALA A 494 0.03 -18.50 -15.45
N CYS A 495 0.33 -18.94 -16.67
CA CYS A 495 -0.12 -20.21 -17.21
C CYS A 495 0.82 -21.39 -16.89
N ASP A 496 2.03 -21.14 -16.43
CA ASP A 496 3.03 -22.16 -16.09
C ASP A 496 4.16 -21.59 -15.22
N ALA A 497 5.20 -22.39 -15.00
CA ALA A 497 6.35 -22.03 -14.17
C ALA A 497 7.19 -20.89 -14.78
N ILE A 498 7.23 -20.82 -16.11
CA ILE A 498 8.04 -19.81 -16.82
C ILE A 498 7.38 -18.43 -16.67
N GLU A 499 6.08 -18.33 -16.98
CA GLU A 499 5.34 -17.08 -16.75
C GLU A 499 5.32 -16.67 -15.27
N SER A 500 5.27 -17.65 -14.34
CA SER A 500 5.37 -17.36 -12.91
C SER A 500 6.72 -16.72 -12.55
N ALA A 501 7.82 -17.20 -13.10
CA ALA A 501 9.15 -16.65 -12.85
C ALA A 501 9.32 -15.25 -13.46
N VAL A 502 8.80 -15.03 -14.67
CA VAL A 502 8.82 -13.71 -15.33
C VAL A 502 7.95 -12.71 -14.58
N SER A 503 6.75 -13.11 -14.14
CA SER A 503 5.87 -12.22 -13.37
C SER A 503 6.51 -11.75 -12.06
N TRP A 504 7.25 -12.62 -11.36
CA TRP A 504 8.04 -12.24 -10.20
C TRP A 504 9.17 -11.26 -10.55
N LYS A 505 9.91 -11.50 -11.62
CA LYS A 505 10.96 -10.58 -12.09
C LYS A 505 10.40 -9.18 -12.34
N VAL A 506 9.28 -9.09 -13.07
CA VAL A 506 8.60 -7.83 -13.35
C VAL A 506 8.11 -7.15 -12.06
N ALA A 507 7.45 -7.89 -11.17
CA ALA A 507 6.96 -7.35 -9.91
C ALA A 507 8.08 -6.78 -9.03
N MET A 508 9.22 -7.45 -8.97
CA MET A 508 10.39 -6.97 -8.20
C MET A 508 11.01 -5.70 -8.80
N GLN A 509 11.01 -5.55 -10.12
CA GLN A 509 11.56 -4.39 -10.81
C GLN A 509 10.62 -3.18 -10.78
N ARG A 510 9.30 -3.41 -10.64
CA ARG A 510 8.31 -2.33 -10.59
C ARG A 510 8.30 -1.68 -9.21
N SER A 511 8.65 -0.40 -9.14
CA SER A 511 8.72 0.38 -7.90
C SER A 511 7.66 1.49 -7.81
N ASP A 512 7.06 1.84 -8.93
CA ASP A 512 6.13 2.97 -9.12
C ASP A 512 4.66 2.57 -9.16
N ALA A 513 4.36 1.30 -8.95
CA ALA A 513 2.99 0.79 -8.87
C ALA A 513 2.94 -0.63 -8.28
N PRO A 514 1.80 -1.01 -7.67
CA PRO A 514 1.62 -2.35 -7.13
C PRO A 514 1.43 -3.39 -8.23
N THR A 515 1.80 -4.63 -7.88
CA THR A 515 1.63 -5.79 -8.75
C THR A 515 0.93 -6.93 -8.01
N ALA A 516 -0.13 -7.50 -8.62
CA ALA A 516 -0.77 -8.73 -8.17
C ALA A 516 -0.28 -9.91 -8.98
N LEU A 517 0.23 -10.92 -8.30
CA LEU A 517 0.66 -12.21 -8.86
C LEU A 517 -0.37 -13.28 -8.53
N ILE A 518 -0.97 -13.89 -9.53
CA ILE A 518 -2.13 -14.78 -9.41
C ILE A 518 -1.75 -16.18 -9.86
N PHE A 519 -1.91 -17.17 -8.96
CA PHE A 519 -1.41 -18.53 -9.15
C PHE A 519 -2.48 -19.60 -8.88
N SER A 520 -2.40 -20.70 -9.62
CA SER A 520 -3.29 -21.84 -9.48
C SER A 520 -2.96 -22.73 -8.28
N ARG A 521 -3.98 -23.46 -7.80
CA ARG A 521 -3.82 -24.61 -6.90
C ARG A 521 -3.41 -25.87 -7.64
N GLN A 522 -4.03 -26.13 -8.81
CA GLN A 522 -3.80 -27.28 -9.64
C GLN A 522 -2.51 -27.17 -10.45
N ASN A 523 -1.95 -28.31 -10.85
CA ASN A 523 -0.79 -28.35 -11.74
C ASN A 523 -1.16 -27.86 -13.13
N LEU A 524 -0.21 -27.19 -13.78
CA LEU A 524 -0.37 -26.61 -15.11
C LEU A 524 0.59 -27.26 -16.11
N THR A 525 0.13 -27.40 -17.35
CA THR A 525 0.94 -27.93 -18.44
C THR A 525 1.97 -26.89 -18.88
N PRO A 526 3.27 -27.22 -18.83
CA PRO A 526 4.31 -26.29 -19.27
C PRO A 526 4.24 -26.07 -20.79
N MET A 527 4.53 -24.84 -21.23
CA MET A 527 4.49 -24.46 -22.65
C MET A 527 5.91 -24.25 -23.18
N GLU A 528 6.17 -24.85 -24.33
CA GLU A 528 7.43 -24.60 -25.05
C GLU A 528 7.44 -23.19 -25.65
N ARG A 529 8.55 -22.48 -25.48
CA ARG A 529 8.79 -21.13 -26.00
C ARG A 529 10.18 -20.97 -26.59
N SER A 530 10.30 -20.13 -27.60
CA SER A 530 11.60 -19.61 -28.04
C SER A 530 12.11 -18.56 -27.01
N ASN A 531 13.41 -18.22 -27.10
CA ASN A 531 13.99 -17.17 -26.27
C ASN A 531 13.30 -15.80 -26.50
N GLU A 532 12.86 -15.52 -27.71
CA GLU A 532 12.13 -14.28 -28.04
C GLU A 532 10.77 -14.25 -27.34
N GLN A 533 10.03 -15.36 -27.37
CA GLN A 533 8.74 -15.49 -26.70
C GLN A 533 8.88 -15.36 -25.17
N ILE A 534 9.98 -15.84 -24.58
CA ILE A 534 10.25 -15.66 -23.14
C ILE A 534 10.41 -14.17 -22.81
N LEU A 535 11.13 -13.41 -23.63
CA LEU A 535 11.27 -11.96 -23.45
C LEU A 535 9.94 -11.23 -23.66
N ASP A 536 9.09 -11.72 -24.57
CA ASP A 536 7.79 -11.12 -24.85
C ASP A 536 6.76 -11.34 -23.72
N ILE A 537 6.97 -12.29 -22.80
CA ILE A 537 6.12 -12.45 -21.62
C ILE A 537 6.05 -11.15 -20.81
N GLU A 538 7.16 -10.42 -20.65
CA GLU A 538 7.24 -9.17 -19.90
C GLU A 538 6.29 -8.09 -20.47
N LYS A 539 5.90 -8.20 -21.74
CA LYS A 539 4.96 -7.30 -22.41
C LYS A 539 3.48 -7.58 -22.06
N GLY A 540 3.21 -8.62 -21.28
CA GLY A 540 1.87 -8.93 -20.75
C GLY A 540 0.95 -9.72 -21.67
N GLY A 541 1.25 -9.80 -22.97
CA GLY A 541 0.53 -10.61 -23.95
C GLY A 541 1.42 -10.88 -25.15
N TYR A 542 1.49 -12.14 -25.60
CA TYR A 542 2.39 -12.54 -26.69
C TYR A 542 1.85 -13.72 -27.48
N VAL A 543 2.34 -13.92 -28.69
CA VAL A 543 1.98 -15.06 -29.54
C VAL A 543 2.69 -16.30 -29.01
N LEU A 544 1.95 -17.22 -28.41
CA LEU A 544 2.47 -18.50 -27.90
C LEU A 544 2.57 -19.55 -29.02
N LYS A 545 1.54 -19.66 -29.87
CA LYS A 545 1.55 -20.54 -31.05
C LYS A 545 1.08 -19.76 -32.26
N ASP A 546 1.90 -19.72 -33.31
CA ASP A 546 1.55 -19.07 -34.55
C ASP A 546 1.12 -20.12 -35.60
N CYS A 547 0.29 -19.68 -36.56
CA CYS A 547 -0.24 -20.54 -37.61
C CYS A 547 0.53 -20.43 -38.95
N GLY A 548 1.58 -19.62 -39.02
CA GLY A 548 2.38 -19.43 -40.24
C GLY A 548 1.65 -18.62 -41.32
N GLY A 549 1.26 -17.39 -41.01
CA GLY A 549 0.60 -16.44 -41.91
C GLY A 549 -0.57 -15.74 -41.27
N SER A 550 -1.54 -15.24 -42.07
CA SER A 550 -2.74 -14.61 -41.52
C SER A 550 -3.63 -15.66 -40.87
N PRO A 551 -3.97 -15.53 -39.58
CA PRO A 551 -4.89 -16.46 -38.91
C PRO A 551 -6.34 -16.21 -39.37
N ASP A 552 -7.14 -17.28 -39.36
CA ASP A 552 -8.59 -17.19 -39.50
C ASP A 552 -9.24 -16.68 -38.22
N ILE A 553 -8.63 -17.02 -37.06
CA ILE A 553 -9.07 -16.60 -35.73
C ILE A 553 -7.90 -16.57 -34.74
N ILE A 554 -8.01 -15.71 -33.70
CA ILE A 554 -7.05 -15.62 -32.59
C ILE A 554 -7.73 -16.09 -31.30
N LEU A 555 -7.13 -17.07 -30.59
CA LEU A 555 -7.51 -17.45 -29.25
C LEU A 555 -6.66 -16.69 -28.25
N ILE A 556 -7.30 -16.10 -27.25
CA ILE A 556 -6.63 -15.36 -26.18
C ILE A 556 -6.95 -16.07 -24.86
N ALA A 557 -5.94 -16.42 -24.07
CA ALA A 557 -6.17 -17.04 -22.77
C ALA A 557 -5.15 -16.55 -21.73
N SER A 558 -5.49 -16.66 -20.45
CA SER A 558 -4.61 -16.43 -19.32
C SER A 558 -4.62 -17.61 -18.34
N GLY A 559 -3.57 -17.77 -17.57
CA GLY A 559 -3.51 -18.78 -16.51
C GLY A 559 -3.76 -20.21 -17.02
N SER A 560 -4.50 -20.99 -16.25
CA SER A 560 -4.76 -22.41 -16.53
C SER A 560 -5.45 -22.66 -17.88
N GLU A 561 -6.17 -21.70 -18.44
CA GLU A 561 -6.93 -21.86 -19.67
C GLU A 561 -6.08 -21.75 -20.95
N VAL A 562 -4.80 -21.35 -20.83
CA VAL A 562 -3.87 -21.32 -21.97
C VAL A 562 -3.68 -22.73 -22.57
N SER A 563 -3.61 -23.78 -21.75
CA SER A 563 -3.51 -25.15 -22.24
C SER A 563 -4.78 -25.54 -23.01
N LEU A 564 -5.96 -25.16 -22.53
CA LEU A 564 -7.22 -25.39 -23.22
C LEU A 564 -7.27 -24.71 -24.59
N ALA A 565 -6.78 -23.46 -24.69
CA ALA A 565 -6.68 -22.76 -25.97
C ALA A 565 -5.75 -23.49 -26.96
N VAL A 566 -4.58 -23.95 -26.48
CA VAL A 566 -3.62 -24.71 -27.31
C VAL A 566 -4.21 -26.04 -27.79
N ASP A 567 -4.89 -26.76 -26.90
CA ASP A 567 -5.49 -28.07 -27.26
C ASP A 567 -6.67 -27.88 -28.22
N SER A 568 -7.49 -26.86 -28.03
CA SER A 568 -8.58 -26.53 -28.97
C SER A 568 -8.06 -26.16 -30.35
N ALA A 569 -6.94 -25.43 -30.43
CA ALA A 569 -6.31 -25.10 -31.71
C ALA A 569 -5.76 -26.34 -32.43
N LYS A 570 -5.30 -27.36 -31.71
CA LYS A 570 -4.84 -28.65 -32.29
C LYS A 570 -5.97 -29.49 -32.90
N GLU A 571 -7.16 -29.41 -32.32
CA GLU A 571 -8.33 -30.15 -32.84
C GLU A 571 -8.84 -29.59 -34.17
N MET A 572 -8.65 -28.29 -34.41
CA MET A 572 -9.16 -27.59 -35.61
C MET A 572 -8.09 -27.53 -36.71
N THR A 573 -7.70 -28.65 -37.28
CA THR A 573 -6.63 -28.78 -38.27
C THR A 573 -6.91 -28.11 -39.63
N ASP A 574 -8.17 -27.80 -39.89
CA ASP A 574 -8.67 -27.14 -41.12
C ASP A 574 -8.64 -25.59 -41.02
N LYS A 575 -8.31 -25.03 -39.84
CA LYS A 575 -8.26 -23.59 -39.59
C LYS A 575 -6.85 -23.14 -39.20
N LYS A 576 -6.51 -21.92 -39.58
CA LYS A 576 -5.31 -21.24 -39.14
C LYS A 576 -5.57 -20.48 -37.82
N ILE A 577 -5.20 -21.08 -36.71
CA ILE A 577 -5.45 -20.54 -35.39
C ILE A 577 -4.15 -20.03 -34.76
N ARG A 578 -4.15 -18.77 -34.35
CA ARG A 578 -3.12 -18.20 -33.50
C ARG A 578 -3.55 -18.30 -32.04
N VAL A 579 -2.67 -18.74 -31.16
CA VAL A 579 -2.89 -18.73 -29.71
C VAL A 579 -2.01 -17.67 -29.05
N VAL A 580 -2.64 -16.77 -28.30
CA VAL A 580 -2.01 -15.71 -27.53
C VAL A 580 -2.16 -16.06 -26.04
N SER A 581 -1.03 -16.14 -25.34
CA SER A 581 -1.03 -16.10 -23.87
C SER A 581 -1.01 -14.65 -23.42
N MET A 582 -1.94 -14.29 -22.54
CA MET A 582 -2.09 -12.92 -22.01
C MET A 582 -2.06 -12.92 -20.47
N PRO A 583 -0.89 -13.16 -19.86
CA PRO A 583 -0.77 -13.19 -18.41
C PRO A 583 -1.10 -11.87 -17.74
N SER A 584 -0.91 -10.72 -18.43
CA SER A 584 -1.23 -9.40 -17.89
C SER A 584 -1.83 -8.49 -18.94
N THR A 585 -3.15 -8.27 -18.85
CA THR A 585 -3.84 -7.32 -19.73
C THR A 585 -3.36 -5.88 -19.52
N ASN A 586 -3.03 -5.51 -18.26
CA ASN A 586 -2.55 -4.17 -17.93
C ASN A 586 -1.19 -3.89 -18.57
N ALA A 587 -0.23 -4.81 -18.45
CA ALA A 587 1.09 -4.67 -19.09
C ALA A 587 1.00 -4.69 -20.62
N PHE A 588 0.09 -5.48 -21.20
CA PHE A 588 -0.16 -5.48 -22.64
C PHE A 588 -0.74 -4.14 -23.13
N ASP A 589 -1.65 -3.55 -22.38
CA ASP A 589 -2.25 -2.26 -22.71
C ASP A 589 -1.23 -1.11 -22.71
N GLU A 590 -0.18 -1.19 -21.91
CA GLU A 590 0.92 -0.23 -21.84
C GLU A 590 1.86 -0.31 -23.06
N GLN A 591 1.77 -1.37 -23.90
CA GLN A 591 2.63 -1.53 -25.07
C GLN A 591 2.25 -0.57 -26.22
N GLU A 592 3.25 -0.30 -27.08
CA GLU A 592 3.04 0.45 -28.31
C GLU A 592 2.02 -0.24 -29.23
N GLN A 593 1.28 0.55 -30.01
CA GLN A 593 0.20 0.04 -30.86
C GLN A 593 0.68 -1.00 -31.87
N ASP A 594 1.86 -0.79 -32.46
CA ASP A 594 2.44 -1.72 -33.45
C ASP A 594 2.68 -3.11 -32.85
N TYR A 595 3.13 -3.18 -31.58
CA TYR A 595 3.27 -4.46 -30.89
C TYR A 595 1.90 -5.11 -30.65
N LYS A 596 0.95 -4.35 -30.12
CA LYS A 596 -0.42 -4.85 -29.88
C LYS A 596 -1.05 -5.38 -31.17
N ASP A 597 -0.88 -4.68 -32.28
CA ASP A 597 -1.39 -5.08 -33.59
C ASP A 597 -0.65 -6.31 -34.16
N SER A 598 0.62 -6.49 -33.85
CA SER A 598 1.39 -7.69 -34.22
C SER A 598 0.89 -8.96 -33.50
N VAL A 599 0.45 -8.81 -32.24
CA VAL A 599 -0.09 -9.91 -31.41
C VAL A 599 -1.56 -10.15 -31.73
N LEU A 600 -2.38 -9.11 -31.69
CA LEU A 600 -3.80 -9.11 -31.96
C LEU A 600 -4.10 -8.41 -33.29
N ILE A 601 -3.85 -9.11 -34.41
CA ILE A 601 -3.96 -8.56 -35.75
C ILE A 601 -5.34 -7.89 -35.94
N PRO A 602 -5.40 -6.62 -36.36
CA PRO A 602 -6.65 -5.92 -36.62
C PRO A 602 -7.51 -6.63 -37.68
N GLY A 603 -8.84 -6.65 -37.46
CA GLY A 603 -9.80 -7.27 -38.38
C GLY A 603 -9.92 -8.80 -38.28
N ILE A 604 -9.06 -9.47 -37.52
CA ILE A 604 -9.20 -10.91 -37.24
C ILE A 604 -10.15 -11.13 -36.08
N LYS A 605 -11.10 -12.06 -36.24
CA LYS A 605 -12.03 -12.50 -35.20
C LYS A 605 -11.30 -13.15 -34.03
N ARG A 606 -11.84 -13.03 -32.81
CA ARG A 606 -11.14 -13.46 -31.59
C ARG A 606 -12.06 -14.18 -30.62
N VAL A 607 -11.50 -15.15 -29.89
CA VAL A 607 -12.16 -15.83 -28.78
C VAL A 607 -11.27 -15.73 -27.54
N ALA A 608 -11.82 -15.29 -26.41
CA ALA A 608 -11.13 -15.29 -25.11
C ALA A 608 -11.58 -16.47 -24.24
N ILE A 609 -10.65 -16.99 -23.42
CA ILE A 609 -10.91 -18.14 -22.54
C ILE A 609 -10.28 -17.84 -21.17
N GLU A 610 -11.12 -17.68 -20.15
CA GLU A 610 -10.67 -17.47 -18.77
C GLU A 610 -11.71 -17.94 -17.77
N ALA A 611 -11.31 -18.71 -16.76
CA ALA A 611 -12.17 -19.14 -15.66
C ALA A 611 -12.38 -17.98 -14.65
N GLY A 612 -13.03 -16.94 -15.13
CA GLY A 612 -13.47 -15.72 -14.47
C GLY A 612 -14.60 -15.11 -15.28
N VAL A 613 -15.12 -13.94 -14.86
CA VAL A 613 -16.19 -13.23 -15.58
C VAL A 613 -15.72 -12.67 -16.92
N ALA A 614 -16.65 -12.51 -17.86
CA ALA A 614 -16.36 -12.12 -19.25
C ALA A 614 -15.95 -10.65 -19.43
N GLU A 615 -16.31 -9.78 -18.49
CA GLU A 615 -16.33 -8.32 -18.62
C GLU A 615 -15.00 -7.73 -19.07
N SER A 616 -13.88 -8.21 -18.54
CA SER A 616 -12.57 -7.69 -18.90
C SER A 616 -12.09 -8.07 -20.30
N TRP A 617 -12.76 -9.02 -20.99
CA TRP A 617 -12.34 -9.55 -22.28
C TRP A 617 -12.99 -8.86 -23.47
N TYR A 618 -14.16 -8.20 -23.32
CA TYR A 618 -14.83 -7.51 -24.42
C TYR A 618 -13.96 -6.47 -25.14
N LYS A 619 -13.05 -5.82 -24.42
CA LYS A 619 -12.07 -4.89 -24.99
C LYS A 619 -11.18 -5.55 -26.06
N TYR A 620 -10.86 -6.83 -25.89
CA TYR A 620 -9.92 -7.57 -26.75
C TYR A 620 -10.61 -8.35 -27.86
N VAL A 621 -11.79 -8.90 -27.61
CA VAL A 621 -12.51 -9.71 -28.57
C VAL A 621 -13.50 -8.90 -29.41
N GLY A 622 -13.96 -7.74 -28.94
CA GLY A 622 -14.98 -6.94 -29.60
C GLY A 622 -16.40 -7.51 -29.42
N ILE A 623 -17.38 -6.86 -30.05
CA ILE A 623 -18.79 -7.24 -29.94
C ILE A 623 -19.08 -8.56 -30.66
N ASP A 624 -18.37 -8.83 -31.76
CA ASP A 624 -18.55 -10.02 -32.61
C ASP A 624 -17.62 -11.18 -32.21
N GLY A 625 -16.86 -11.03 -31.14
CA GLY A 625 -15.98 -12.07 -30.62
C GLY A 625 -16.68 -13.03 -29.66
N GLY A 626 -16.05 -14.19 -29.41
CA GLY A 626 -16.53 -15.18 -28.44
C GLY A 626 -15.80 -15.12 -27.11
N ILE A 627 -16.47 -15.52 -26.04
CA ILE A 627 -15.85 -15.63 -24.74
C ILE A 627 -16.33 -16.92 -24.07
N VAL A 628 -15.39 -17.74 -23.59
CA VAL A 628 -15.64 -18.87 -22.70
C VAL A 628 -15.24 -18.44 -21.30
N ALA A 629 -16.22 -18.18 -20.44
CA ALA A 629 -16.08 -17.52 -19.15
C ALA A 629 -17.12 -18.02 -18.14
N MET A 630 -16.97 -17.64 -16.88
CA MET A 630 -17.96 -17.85 -15.82
C MET A 630 -19.11 -16.86 -15.95
N SER A 631 -20.35 -17.34 -15.73
CA SER A 631 -21.57 -16.53 -15.64
C SER A 631 -22.29 -16.69 -14.31
N SER A 632 -21.73 -17.48 -13.39
CA SER A 632 -22.26 -17.74 -12.05
C SER A 632 -21.10 -18.02 -11.10
N TYR A 633 -21.39 -18.09 -9.81
CA TYR A 633 -20.43 -18.64 -8.84
C TYR A 633 -20.13 -20.11 -9.14
N GLY A 634 -19.00 -20.60 -8.59
CA GLY A 634 -18.60 -22.00 -8.72
C GLY A 634 -19.46 -22.97 -7.88
N GLU A 635 -19.00 -24.21 -7.78
CA GLU A 635 -19.64 -25.30 -7.03
C GLU A 635 -18.60 -26.11 -6.28
N SER A 636 -19.04 -26.92 -5.29
CA SER A 636 -18.16 -27.83 -4.55
C SER A 636 -18.06 -29.20 -5.27
N ALA A 637 -16.95 -29.40 -5.97
CA ALA A 637 -16.64 -30.66 -6.66
C ALA A 637 -15.13 -30.71 -7.00
N PRO A 638 -14.59 -31.88 -7.41
CA PRO A 638 -13.24 -31.97 -7.96
C PRO A 638 -13.04 -31.00 -9.14
N ALA A 639 -11.88 -30.36 -9.20
CA ALA A 639 -11.59 -29.33 -10.20
C ALA A 639 -11.91 -29.74 -11.65
N GLY A 640 -11.54 -30.98 -12.06
CA GLY A 640 -11.80 -31.45 -13.42
C GLY A 640 -13.30 -31.59 -13.75
N GLU A 641 -14.14 -31.89 -12.76
CA GLU A 641 -15.60 -31.93 -12.93
C GLU A 641 -16.15 -30.50 -13.07
N LEU A 642 -15.61 -29.54 -12.29
CA LEU A 642 -16.01 -28.14 -12.35
C LEU A 642 -15.68 -27.51 -13.71
N PHE A 643 -14.46 -27.67 -14.19
CA PHE A 643 -14.10 -27.17 -15.53
C PHE A 643 -15.02 -27.73 -16.62
N LYS A 644 -15.34 -29.01 -16.56
CA LYS A 644 -16.28 -29.63 -17.50
C LYS A 644 -17.71 -29.11 -17.33
N HIS A 645 -18.19 -28.97 -16.08
CA HIS A 645 -19.54 -28.49 -15.78
C HIS A 645 -19.76 -27.06 -16.27
N PHE A 646 -18.78 -26.18 -16.08
CA PHE A 646 -18.84 -24.79 -16.51
C PHE A 646 -18.41 -24.56 -17.96
N GLY A 647 -18.18 -25.61 -18.72
CA GLY A 647 -17.94 -25.53 -20.16
C GLY A 647 -16.51 -25.19 -20.57
N PHE A 648 -15.54 -25.29 -19.67
CA PHE A 648 -14.12 -25.15 -20.02
C PHE A 648 -13.60 -26.46 -20.61
N THR A 649 -14.10 -26.80 -21.81
CA THR A 649 -13.77 -28.00 -22.56
C THR A 649 -13.39 -27.66 -23.99
N VAL A 650 -12.60 -28.55 -24.63
CA VAL A 650 -12.17 -28.35 -26.01
C VAL A 650 -13.39 -28.24 -26.93
N GLU A 651 -14.41 -29.07 -26.72
CA GLU A 651 -15.64 -29.09 -27.52
C GLU A 651 -16.34 -27.72 -27.47
N ASN A 652 -16.54 -27.16 -26.29
CA ASN A 652 -17.21 -25.84 -26.15
C ASN A 652 -16.39 -24.69 -26.75
N VAL A 653 -15.06 -24.75 -26.64
CA VAL A 653 -14.18 -23.74 -27.28
C VAL A 653 -14.29 -23.85 -28.79
N VAL A 654 -14.26 -25.07 -29.38
CA VAL A 654 -14.42 -25.33 -30.81
C VAL A 654 -15.80 -24.88 -31.30
N ASP A 655 -16.86 -25.15 -30.55
CA ASP A 655 -18.21 -24.67 -30.86
C ASP A 655 -18.29 -23.14 -30.86
N THR A 656 -17.62 -22.49 -29.89
CA THR A 656 -17.55 -21.03 -29.80
C THR A 656 -16.78 -20.44 -30.98
N ILE A 657 -15.66 -21.06 -31.39
CA ILE A 657 -14.89 -20.66 -32.57
C ILE A 657 -15.77 -20.73 -33.82
N ASN A 658 -16.48 -21.83 -34.04
CA ASN A 658 -17.36 -22.03 -35.21
C ASN A 658 -18.45 -20.94 -35.22
N LYS A 659 -19.14 -20.69 -34.12
CA LYS A 659 -20.16 -19.61 -34.02
C LYS A 659 -19.61 -18.22 -34.32
N VAL A 660 -18.35 -17.98 -33.99
CA VAL A 660 -17.69 -16.66 -34.27
C VAL A 660 -17.31 -16.59 -35.76
N LEU A 661 -16.91 -17.69 -36.38
CA LEU A 661 -16.50 -17.73 -37.80
C LEU A 661 -17.67 -17.65 -38.76
N ASP A 662 -18.81 -18.25 -38.40
CA ASP A 662 -20.09 -18.18 -39.17
C ASP A 662 -20.62 -16.72 -39.15
#